data_fea8d78a35c8ce28de3606ad4d6749d0
#
_entry.id   fea8d78a35c8ce28de3606ad4d6749d0
#
_cell.length_a   1.000
_cell.length_b   1.000
_cell.length_c   1.000
_cell.angle_alpha   90.00
_cell.angle_beta   90.00
_cell.angle_gamma   90.00
#
_symmetry.space_group_name_H-M   'P 1'
#
loop_
_entity.id
_entity.type
_entity.pdbx_description
1 polymer ?
#
loop_
_entity_poly.entity_id
_entity_poly.type
_entity_poly.pdbx_seq_one_letter_code
_entity_poly.pdbx_strand_id
1 'polypeptide(L)'
;MKKIIILLLMGLPLFMVGCEKTIEPTEVPSVEETKTPTPVEVWRSVSFESNGGTEVLDSRILDGNKVSKPTDPTKEGYTFDGWYKEKELTNLWDFDKNVVNANITLYAKWQELYDITFVNNGYGDNVDEIVDVLALPELPVLTDENYVFAGWYFDEELTKDAVIGAELTKDVTLYAKWEKKTYDFSKYDEDTKSLLNAGGVLNDKITDFNQYVGTEYYRVVTTPEELASALFDAKYKYTNNWNEDTGTVEQVLEKEGTVRVIEIANDLNLGFNVISANAKANGIIVDFKTNGATSEMVKTNGISQIKVENISNLLIYSKNGAKLTHAGFKLTSCHNVVFRNLKMDEIWEWEDSSDKTPSKIGDYDKFGWAYFKISHCGQIWIDHMDFGKSYDGQIDYANPVSNSKSTKIRLAYGSDGTNGLHISYCNFNAGSDDKDGYLYKMMENMENKYNAGDVDFLYYNALRDAGLTFEQILYGIAIPQKKGFLCGDNADSKDDFYYNANMLVSFNSCRFMNFCDRIPKVRGGQCYFYNSIIDSSKYYEYRDTVKTVGSKAVTKVNSSWKCAGVSQGALISYGGYLHFENTIIKGVKELIKNNDSKSNPFIKNQGFFSFINCSYQLDPTSTYYEGSTTDENIPTPFVKNASNLKTAETIWPNTNGVPLAVEKMIPLKDLENHLNHKEYGAGTKQDVSSWLVCNLD
;
A
#
# COMPACT_ATOMS: atom_id res chain seq x y z
N MET A 1 -27.76 12.71 16.25
CA MET A 1 -28.60 13.40 17.25
C MET A 1 -27.96 13.27 18.62
N LYS A 2 -27.88 14.38 19.34
CA LYS A 2 -27.36 14.60 20.70
C LYS A 2 -25.84 14.42 20.90
N LYS A 3 -25.16 15.54 20.79
CA LYS A 3 -23.82 15.83 21.33
C LYS A 3 -23.88 15.90 22.85
N ILE A 4 -22.92 15.29 23.54
CA ILE A 4 -22.61 15.58 24.94
C ILE A 4 -21.24 16.23 24.97
N ILE A 5 -21.22 17.50 25.40
CA ILE A 5 -20.03 18.27 25.69
C ILE A 5 -19.71 18.05 27.16
N ILE A 6 -18.50 17.63 27.49
CA ILE A 6 -17.98 17.61 28.85
C ILE A 6 -17.02 18.79 29.00
N LEU A 7 -17.40 19.72 29.86
CA LEU A 7 -16.61 20.90 30.23
C LEU A 7 -15.78 20.53 31.49
N LEU A 8 -14.47 20.60 31.39
CA LEU A 8 -13.56 20.51 32.55
C LEU A 8 -13.37 21.90 33.14
N LEU A 9 -13.74 22.07 34.41
CA LEU A 9 -13.39 23.25 35.20
C LEU A 9 -12.37 22.88 36.27
N MET A 10 -11.15 23.39 36.14
CA MET A 10 -10.17 23.42 37.20
C MET A 10 -10.44 24.61 38.13
N GLY A 11 -10.42 24.37 39.42
CA GLY A 11 -10.44 25.40 40.46
C GLY A 11 -9.31 25.18 41.47
N LEU A 12 -8.36 26.07 41.50
CA LEU A 12 -7.30 26.17 42.52
C LEU A 12 -7.88 26.85 43.78
N PRO A 13 -7.40 26.50 44.98
CA PRO A 13 -7.71 27.21 46.21
C PRO A 13 -6.73 28.34 46.49
N LEU A 14 -7.25 29.46 46.92
CA LEU A 14 -6.48 30.63 47.41
C LEU A 14 -6.44 30.62 48.94
N PHE A 15 -5.25 30.70 49.48
CA PHE A 15 -4.97 30.97 50.90
C PHE A 15 -5.26 32.43 51.23
N MET A 16 -5.89 32.70 52.39
CA MET A 16 -5.70 33.97 53.10
C MET A 16 -5.62 33.75 54.60
N VAL A 17 -4.57 34.31 55.15
CA VAL A 17 -4.23 34.41 56.57
C VAL A 17 -4.85 35.70 57.13
N GLY A 18 -5.28 35.68 58.40
CA GLY A 18 -5.65 36.92 59.10
C GLY A 18 -6.02 36.73 60.56
N CYS A 19 -5.10 37.01 61.39
CA CYS A 19 -4.90 37.39 62.83
C CYS A 19 -6.09 37.71 63.74
N GLU A 20 -5.97 37.12 64.92
CA GLU A 20 -6.15 37.61 66.30
C GLU A 20 -7.25 38.60 66.69
N LYS A 21 -8.01 38.22 67.69
CA LYS A 21 -8.04 38.97 68.99
C LYS A 21 -8.67 38.15 70.14
N THR A 22 -7.87 38.05 71.19
CA THR A 22 -8.16 37.63 72.56
C THR A 22 -9.18 38.52 73.25
N ILE A 23 -10.12 37.91 74.03
CA ILE A 23 -10.61 38.45 75.30
C ILE A 23 -11.03 37.31 76.24
N GLU A 24 -10.42 37.20 77.39
CA GLU A 24 -10.80 36.45 78.62
C GLU A 24 -11.55 37.38 79.56
N PRO A 25 -12.01 36.91 80.73
CA PRO A 25 -12.89 35.79 81.06
C PRO A 25 -14.09 36.27 81.96
N THR A 26 -15.05 35.43 82.19
CA THR A 26 -15.88 35.50 83.43
C THR A 26 -16.34 34.09 83.82
N GLU A 27 -16.16 33.82 85.11
CA GLU A 27 -16.39 32.58 85.84
C GLU A 27 -17.91 32.31 86.09
N VAL A 28 -18.18 30.99 86.26
CA VAL A 28 -19.05 30.34 87.30
C VAL A 28 -20.42 29.89 86.82
N PRO A 29 -21.01 28.78 87.22
CA PRO A 29 -20.52 27.67 88.07
C PRO A 29 -20.70 26.23 87.51
N SER A 30 -20.05 25.31 88.23
CA SER A 30 -20.09 23.87 88.07
C SER A 30 -21.50 23.24 88.00
N VAL A 31 -21.71 22.46 86.95
CA VAL A 31 -22.78 21.45 86.91
C VAL A 31 -22.12 20.08 86.76
N GLU A 32 -22.53 19.12 87.55
CA GLU A 32 -22.05 17.75 87.62
C GLU A 32 -21.91 17.10 86.25
N GLU A 33 -20.73 16.53 85.98
CA GLU A 33 -20.53 15.61 84.86
C GLU A 33 -21.34 14.33 85.01
N THR A 34 -22.43 14.26 84.30
CA THR A 34 -23.04 12.95 84.02
C THR A 34 -22.12 12.22 83.02
N LYS A 35 -21.47 11.19 83.52
CA LYS A 35 -20.68 10.27 82.68
C LYS A 35 -21.57 9.74 81.57
N THR A 36 -21.32 10.23 80.36
CA THR A 36 -21.88 9.63 79.13
C THR A 36 -21.39 8.17 79.09
N PRO A 37 -22.25 7.17 78.94
CA PRO A 37 -21.79 5.81 78.83
C PRO A 37 -20.91 5.67 77.60
N THR A 38 -19.74 5.09 77.74
CA THR A 38 -18.84 4.74 76.63
C THR A 38 -19.66 3.97 75.58
N PRO A 39 -19.63 4.37 74.32
CA PRO A 39 -20.36 3.66 73.26
C PRO A 39 -19.91 2.19 73.28
N VAL A 40 -20.82 1.27 73.43
CA VAL A 40 -20.53 -0.15 73.30
C VAL A 40 -20.18 -0.38 71.83
N GLU A 41 -18.90 -0.71 71.63
CA GLU A 41 -18.45 -1.07 70.26
C GLU A 41 -19.19 -2.36 69.85
N VAL A 42 -20.00 -2.22 68.83
CA VAL A 42 -20.71 -3.36 68.25
C VAL A 42 -19.93 -3.88 67.05
N TRP A 43 -19.45 -5.09 67.17
CA TRP A 43 -18.72 -5.77 66.10
C TRP A 43 -19.64 -6.67 65.31
N ARG A 44 -19.52 -6.61 63.96
CA ARG A 44 -20.27 -7.42 63.02
C ARG A 44 -19.35 -8.44 62.34
N SER A 45 -19.85 -9.65 62.10
CA SER A 45 -19.18 -10.64 61.28
C SER A 45 -19.59 -10.50 59.82
N VAL A 46 -18.62 -10.61 58.92
CA VAL A 46 -18.81 -10.76 57.50
C VAL A 46 -18.21 -12.09 57.09
N SER A 47 -19.07 -13.03 56.77
CA SER A 47 -18.67 -14.35 56.29
C SER A 47 -18.68 -14.37 54.75
N PHE A 48 -17.78 -15.15 54.17
CA PHE A 48 -17.64 -15.27 52.72
C PHE A 48 -17.91 -16.72 52.32
N GLU A 49 -19.04 -16.93 51.69
CA GLU A 49 -19.41 -18.23 51.10
C GLU A 49 -18.88 -18.26 49.65
N SER A 50 -17.80 -18.99 49.40
CA SER A 50 -17.13 -19.04 48.11
C SER A 50 -17.88 -19.84 47.05
N ASN A 51 -19.00 -20.48 47.37
CA ASN A 51 -19.81 -21.27 46.42
C ASN A 51 -18.97 -22.27 45.59
N GLY A 52 -18.07 -22.98 46.30
CA GLY A 52 -17.22 -24.01 45.70
C GLY A 52 -15.87 -23.49 45.15
N GLY A 53 -15.56 -22.23 45.37
CA GLY A 53 -14.19 -21.69 45.14
C GLY A 53 -13.29 -21.89 46.36
N THR A 54 -12.06 -21.37 46.26
CA THR A 54 -11.10 -21.38 47.37
C THR A 54 -11.67 -20.67 48.61
N GLU A 55 -11.33 -21.17 49.80
CA GLU A 55 -11.82 -20.62 51.08
C GLU A 55 -11.37 -19.17 51.26
N VAL A 56 -12.28 -18.33 51.72
CA VAL A 56 -12.03 -16.92 52.07
C VAL A 56 -12.36 -16.75 53.57
N LEU A 57 -11.39 -16.19 54.31
CA LEU A 57 -11.53 -16.03 55.76
C LEU A 57 -12.57 -14.96 56.12
N ASP A 58 -13.35 -15.23 57.12
CA ASP A 58 -14.32 -14.31 57.70
C ASP A 58 -13.63 -13.04 58.24
N SER A 59 -14.32 -11.92 58.16
CA SER A 59 -13.88 -10.62 58.66
C SER A 59 -14.76 -10.13 59.80
N ARG A 60 -14.18 -9.39 60.77
CA ARG A 60 -14.94 -8.66 61.80
C ARG A 60 -14.73 -7.16 61.62
N ILE A 61 -15.83 -6.44 61.63
CA ILE A 61 -15.84 -4.99 61.39
C ILE A 61 -16.74 -4.29 62.42
N LEU A 62 -16.40 -3.07 62.80
CA LEU A 62 -17.30 -2.25 63.63
C LEU A 62 -18.57 -1.88 62.88
N ASP A 63 -19.69 -1.91 63.56
CA ASP A 63 -21.01 -1.57 63.03
C ASP A 63 -20.96 -0.24 62.28
N GLY A 64 -21.53 -0.16 61.08
CA GLY A 64 -21.52 1.01 60.23
C GLY A 64 -20.25 1.23 59.39
N ASN A 65 -19.22 0.39 59.54
CA ASN A 65 -18.02 0.48 58.74
C ASN A 65 -18.04 -0.41 57.48
N LYS A 66 -17.14 -0.13 56.56
CA LYS A 66 -16.96 -0.95 55.35
C LYS A 66 -15.99 -2.08 55.62
N VAL A 67 -16.26 -3.25 55.07
CA VAL A 67 -15.33 -4.38 55.08
C VAL A 67 -14.33 -4.22 53.92
N SER A 68 -13.07 -4.52 54.16
CA SER A 68 -12.06 -4.57 53.10
C SER A 68 -12.34 -5.71 52.12
N LYS A 69 -12.16 -5.47 50.82
CA LYS A 69 -12.30 -6.53 49.80
C LYS A 69 -11.25 -7.63 50.06
N PRO A 70 -11.66 -8.88 50.27
CA PRO A 70 -10.71 -9.99 50.34
C PRO A 70 -10.06 -10.25 48.99
N THR A 71 -9.01 -11.07 48.96
CA THR A 71 -8.49 -11.63 47.72
C THR A 71 -9.61 -12.44 47.05
N ASP A 72 -9.75 -12.22 45.73
CA ASP A 72 -10.76 -12.93 44.97
C ASP A 72 -10.50 -14.45 45.02
N PRO A 73 -11.51 -15.28 45.32
CA PRO A 73 -11.35 -16.72 45.30
C PRO A 73 -11.15 -17.23 43.87
N THR A 74 -10.62 -18.45 43.74
CA THR A 74 -10.46 -19.16 42.46
C THR A 74 -11.31 -20.42 42.45
N LYS A 75 -11.82 -20.78 41.27
CA LYS A 75 -12.57 -22.01 41.03
C LYS A 75 -12.22 -22.47 39.61
N GLU A 76 -11.77 -23.72 39.50
CA GLU A 76 -11.38 -24.33 38.22
C GLU A 76 -12.55 -24.31 37.23
N GLY A 77 -12.32 -23.87 36.02
CA GLY A 77 -13.33 -23.72 34.97
C GLY A 77 -14.29 -22.54 35.15
N TYR A 78 -14.02 -21.63 36.08
CA TYR A 78 -14.90 -20.48 36.36
C TYR A 78 -14.09 -19.19 36.55
N THR A 79 -14.65 -18.07 36.16
CA THR A 79 -14.17 -16.74 36.54
C THR A 79 -15.05 -16.11 37.61
N PHE A 80 -14.44 -15.38 38.54
CA PHE A 80 -15.14 -14.75 39.64
C PHE A 80 -15.84 -13.46 39.20
N ASP A 81 -17.18 -13.41 39.36
CA ASP A 81 -18.00 -12.25 38.95
C ASP A 81 -18.22 -11.24 40.10
N GLY A 82 -17.92 -11.63 41.35
CA GLY A 82 -18.03 -10.74 42.49
C GLY A 82 -18.73 -11.37 43.71
N TRP A 83 -18.82 -10.57 44.79
CA TRP A 83 -19.51 -10.92 46.01
C TRP A 83 -20.93 -10.36 46.05
N TYR A 84 -21.92 -11.17 46.36
CA TYR A 84 -23.33 -10.79 46.38
C TYR A 84 -23.92 -10.87 47.79
N LYS A 85 -24.95 -10.05 48.09
CA LYS A 85 -25.55 -9.91 49.42
C LYS A 85 -26.42 -11.08 49.80
N GLU A 86 -27.00 -11.78 48.87
CA GLU A 86 -27.93 -12.87 49.08
C GLU A 86 -27.57 -14.07 48.19
N LYS A 87 -28.08 -15.22 48.62
CA LYS A 87 -27.79 -16.49 47.93
C LYS A 87 -28.35 -16.55 46.50
N GLU A 88 -29.33 -15.72 46.18
CA GLU A 88 -29.93 -15.61 44.85
C GLU A 88 -29.02 -14.84 43.85
N LEU A 89 -27.92 -14.26 44.35
CA LEU A 89 -26.88 -13.59 43.56
C LEU A 89 -27.41 -12.47 42.65
N THR A 90 -28.33 -11.64 43.18
CA THR A 90 -28.98 -10.56 42.45
C THR A 90 -28.39 -9.19 42.77
N ASN A 91 -27.91 -8.95 44.01
CA ASN A 91 -27.38 -7.65 44.43
C ASN A 91 -25.89 -7.74 44.74
N LEU A 92 -25.08 -7.21 43.84
CA LEU A 92 -23.63 -7.14 43.99
C LEU A 92 -23.24 -6.32 45.23
N TRP A 93 -22.27 -6.79 46.01
CA TRP A 93 -21.67 -6.06 47.11
C TRP A 93 -20.60 -5.14 46.61
N ASP A 94 -20.78 -3.84 46.80
CA ASP A 94 -19.80 -2.81 46.49
C ASP A 94 -18.97 -2.48 47.75
N PHE A 95 -17.73 -2.94 47.81
CA PHE A 95 -16.83 -2.75 48.97
C PHE A 95 -16.50 -1.26 49.20
N ASP A 96 -16.63 -0.43 48.19
CA ASP A 96 -16.36 1.01 48.32
C ASP A 96 -17.57 1.81 48.82
N LYS A 97 -18.77 1.24 48.76
CA LYS A 97 -20.00 1.96 49.13
C LYS A 97 -20.75 1.29 50.29
N ASN A 98 -20.83 -0.04 50.30
CA ASN A 98 -21.65 -0.73 51.27
C ASN A 98 -21.03 -0.77 52.67
N VAL A 99 -21.82 -0.47 53.68
CA VAL A 99 -21.46 -0.55 55.08
C VAL A 99 -22.13 -1.75 55.75
N VAL A 100 -21.50 -2.30 56.78
CA VAL A 100 -21.97 -3.49 57.51
C VAL A 100 -22.71 -3.04 58.77
N ASN A 101 -24.05 -3.17 58.79
CA ASN A 101 -24.91 -2.80 59.92
C ASN A 101 -25.51 -4.03 60.66
N ALA A 102 -25.22 -5.24 60.16
CA ALA A 102 -25.63 -6.51 60.74
C ALA A 102 -24.61 -7.58 60.36
N ASN A 103 -24.62 -8.72 61.06
CA ASN A 103 -23.90 -9.88 60.59
C ASN A 103 -24.41 -10.25 59.19
N ILE A 104 -23.49 -10.46 58.22
CA ILE A 104 -23.82 -10.72 56.82
C ILE A 104 -22.97 -11.87 56.30
N THR A 105 -23.55 -12.65 55.39
CA THR A 105 -22.81 -13.58 54.56
C THR A 105 -22.83 -13.04 53.13
N LEU A 106 -21.66 -12.93 52.51
CA LEU A 106 -21.50 -12.58 51.10
C LEU A 106 -21.25 -13.86 50.31
N TYR A 107 -21.90 -13.98 49.17
CA TYR A 107 -21.88 -15.17 48.34
C TYR A 107 -21.13 -14.89 47.05
N ALA A 108 -20.14 -15.71 46.72
CA ALA A 108 -19.40 -15.63 45.46
C ALA A 108 -20.32 -16.03 44.31
N LYS A 109 -20.29 -15.21 43.27
CA LYS A 109 -20.88 -15.55 41.98
C LYS A 109 -19.78 -15.91 40.98
N TRP A 110 -20.06 -16.94 40.22
CA TRP A 110 -19.16 -17.50 39.25
C TRP A 110 -19.79 -17.45 37.87
N GLN A 111 -18.97 -17.16 36.86
CA GLN A 111 -19.31 -17.40 35.47
C GLN A 111 -18.50 -18.59 34.99
N GLU A 112 -19.17 -19.54 34.37
CA GLU A 112 -18.53 -20.71 33.77
C GLU A 112 -17.70 -20.29 32.57
N LEU A 113 -16.51 -20.86 32.44
CA LEU A 113 -15.61 -20.67 31.31
C LEU A 113 -15.76 -21.87 30.39
N TYR A 114 -15.53 -21.65 29.13
CA TYR A 114 -15.74 -22.62 28.07
C TYR A 114 -14.51 -22.77 27.20
N ASP A 115 -14.36 -23.94 26.60
CA ASP A 115 -13.29 -24.28 25.73
C ASP A 115 -13.71 -24.19 24.25
N ILE A 116 -12.77 -23.81 23.39
CA ILE A 116 -12.96 -23.73 21.94
C ILE A 116 -12.02 -24.72 21.29
N THR A 117 -12.57 -25.72 20.64
CA THR A 117 -11.83 -26.64 19.78
C THR A 117 -12.00 -26.26 18.33
N PHE A 118 -11.05 -26.65 17.49
CA PHE A 118 -11.01 -26.27 16.08
C PHE A 118 -10.98 -27.50 15.18
N VAL A 119 -11.76 -27.45 14.11
CA VAL A 119 -11.76 -28.42 13.02
C VAL A 119 -11.40 -27.68 11.75
N ASN A 120 -10.20 -27.90 11.25
CA ASN A 120 -9.71 -27.24 10.03
C ASN A 120 -10.31 -27.75 8.72
N ASN A 121 -11.19 -28.75 8.79
CA ASN A 121 -11.86 -29.38 7.63
C ASN A 121 -10.88 -29.90 6.54
N GLY A 122 -9.68 -30.31 6.98
CA GLY A 122 -8.70 -30.99 6.14
C GLY A 122 -7.76 -30.06 5.37
N TYR A 123 -7.80 -28.76 5.63
CA TYR A 123 -6.93 -27.77 5.00
C TYR A 123 -6.25 -26.88 6.04
N GLY A 124 -5.08 -26.36 5.71
CA GLY A 124 -4.27 -25.56 6.62
C GLY A 124 -3.72 -26.34 7.82
N ASP A 125 -3.00 -25.63 8.68
CA ASP A 125 -2.41 -26.21 9.88
C ASP A 125 -3.48 -26.46 10.97
N ASN A 126 -3.19 -27.41 11.87
CA ASN A 126 -4.02 -27.63 13.04
C ASN A 126 -3.89 -26.45 14.00
N VAL A 127 -4.99 -26.10 14.63
CA VAL A 127 -5.08 -25.04 15.64
C VAL A 127 -5.20 -25.67 17.01
N ASP A 128 -4.42 -25.16 17.95
CA ASP A 128 -4.52 -25.55 19.35
C ASP A 128 -5.84 -25.04 19.96
N GLU A 129 -6.38 -25.80 20.92
CA GLU A 129 -7.54 -25.44 21.68
C GLU A 129 -7.32 -24.11 22.42
N ILE A 130 -8.36 -23.29 22.50
CA ILE A 130 -8.40 -22.11 23.36
C ILE A 130 -9.26 -22.44 24.55
N VAL A 131 -8.69 -22.39 25.74
CA VAL A 131 -9.36 -22.80 26.97
C VAL A 131 -9.77 -21.63 27.85
N ASP A 132 -10.76 -21.87 28.73
CA ASP A 132 -11.15 -20.95 29.80
C ASP A 132 -11.55 -19.52 29.30
N VAL A 133 -12.47 -19.43 28.34
CA VAL A 133 -12.98 -18.15 27.83
C VAL A 133 -14.48 -17.97 28.06
N LEU A 134 -14.95 -16.74 28.20
CA LEU A 134 -16.37 -16.38 28.31
C LEU A 134 -17.02 -16.09 26.95
N ALA A 135 -16.23 -15.62 26.02
CA ALA A 135 -16.67 -15.20 24.69
C ALA A 135 -15.59 -15.51 23.68
N LEU A 136 -15.95 -15.56 22.41
CA LEU A 136 -15.01 -15.78 21.33
C LEU A 136 -13.92 -14.68 21.29
N PRO A 137 -12.65 -15.03 21.49
CA PRO A 137 -11.52 -14.12 21.31
C PRO A 137 -11.26 -13.86 19.83
N GLU A 138 -10.18 -13.17 19.51
CA GLU A 138 -9.64 -13.14 18.16
C GLU A 138 -9.24 -14.56 17.74
N LEU A 139 -9.80 -15.00 16.61
CA LEU A 139 -9.64 -16.37 16.13
C LEU A 139 -8.48 -16.46 15.13
N PRO A 140 -7.75 -17.57 15.10
CA PRO A 140 -6.65 -17.75 14.15
C PRO A 140 -7.13 -17.75 12.71
N VAL A 141 -6.35 -17.15 11.83
CA VAL A 141 -6.54 -17.19 10.38
C VAL A 141 -5.70 -18.31 9.82
N LEU A 142 -6.33 -19.24 9.11
CA LEU A 142 -5.65 -20.38 8.51
C LEU A 142 -5.19 -20.06 7.08
N THR A 143 -4.13 -20.74 6.67
CA THR A 143 -3.62 -20.64 5.30
C THR A 143 -3.60 -22.03 4.66
N ASP A 144 -3.91 -22.08 3.37
CA ASP A 144 -3.82 -23.31 2.56
C ASP A 144 -3.37 -22.94 1.15
N GLU A 145 -2.68 -23.85 0.50
CA GLU A 145 -2.15 -23.66 -0.85
C GLU A 145 -3.26 -23.49 -1.89
N ASN A 146 -4.35 -24.27 -1.78
CA ASN A 146 -5.40 -24.37 -2.79
C ASN A 146 -6.76 -23.81 -2.37
N TYR A 147 -6.87 -23.38 -1.10
CA TYR A 147 -8.12 -22.88 -0.53
C TYR A 147 -7.91 -21.56 0.19
N VAL A 148 -8.92 -20.71 0.14
CA VAL A 148 -9.02 -19.46 0.89
C VAL A 148 -9.81 -19.75 2.16
N PHE A 149 -9.24 -19.42 3.29
CA PHE A 149 -9.96 -19.47 4.56
C PHE A 149 -11.06 -18.41 4.58
N ALA A 150 -12.31 -18.85 4.71
CA ALA A 150 -13.48 -17.98 4.68
C ALA A 150 -14.08 -17.71 6.07
N GLY A 151 -13.38 -18.15 7.12
CA GLY A 151 -13.78 -17.90 8.51
C GLY A 151 -14.12 -19.17 9.29
N TRP A 152 -14.39 -18.98 10.59
CA TRP A 152 -14.81 -20.00 11.50
C TRP A 152 -16.33 -20.01 11.67
N TYR A 153 -16.93 -21.19 11.84
CA TYR A 153 -18.37 -21.42 11.98
C TYR A 153 -18.68 -22.29 13.19
N PHE A 154 -19.83 -22.03 13.84
CA PHE A 154 -20.29 -22.81 15.00
C PHE A 154 -20.92 -24.15 14.64
N ASP A 155 -21.17 -24.42 13.38
CA ASP A 155 -21.81 -25.65 12.91
C ASP A 155 -21.03 -26.27 11.75
N GLU A 156 -21.11 -27.60 11.63
CA GLU A 156 -20.47 -28.38 10.58
C GLU A 156 -21.04 -28.03 9.18
N GLU A 157 -22.30 -27.57 9.13
CA GLU A 157 -22.96 -27.14 7.90
C GLU A 157 -22.47 -25.75 7.43
N LEU A 158 -21.62 -25.07 8.21
CA LEU A 158 -21.01 -23.76 7.91
C LEU A 158 -22.06 -22.66 7.62
N THR A 159 -23.11 -22.63 8.43
CA THR A 159 -24.23 -21.68 8.29
C THR A 159 -24.24 -20.58 9.35
N LYS A 160 -23.54 -20.75 10.48
CA LYS A 160 -23.49 -19.82 11.60
C LYS A 160 -22.08 -19.32 11.85
N ASP A 161 -21.82 -18.11 11.43
CA ASP A 161 -20.53 -17.45 11.56
C ASP A 161 -20.10 -17.33 13.04
N ALA A 162 -18.84 -17.63 13.33
CA ALA A 162 -18.21 -17.41 14.63
C ALA A 162 -17.69 -15.96 14.68
N VAL A 163 -18.49 -15.08 15.30
CA VAL A 163 -18.18 -13.66 15.38
C VAL A 163 -17.43 -13.36 16.69
N ILE A 164 -16.31 -12.63 16.62
CA ILE A 164 -15.53 -12.19 17.78
C ILE A 164 -16.44 -11.49 18.79
N GLY A 165 -16.29 -11.84 20.07
CA GLY A 165 -17.08 -11.30 21.16
C GLY A 165 -18.44 -12.01 21.38
N ALA A 166 -18.78 -13.03 20.60
CA ALA A 166 -19.98 -13.84 20.87
C ALA A 166 -19.84 -14.55 22.20
N GLU A 167 -20.80 -14.34 23.13
CA GLU A 167 -20.84 -15.00 24.43
C GLU A 167 -21.02 -16.51 24.28
N LEU A 168 -20.23 -17.28 25.03
CA LEU A 168 -20.33 -18.73 25.06
C LEU A 168 -21.23 -19.17 26.23
N THR A 169 -21.97 -20.23 26.01
CA THR A 169 -22.84 -20.88 27.03
C THR A 169 -22.55 -22.37 27.22
N LYS A 170 -21.54 -22.85 26.49
CA LYS A 170 -21.01 -24.23 26.54
C LYS A 170 -19.70 -24.26 25.73
N ASP A 171 -18.94 -25.34 25.91
CA ASP A 171 -17.83 -25.65 24.99
C ASP A 171 -18.29 -25.71 23.55
N VAL A 172 -17.47 -25.20 22.65
CA VAL A 172 -17.80 -25.14 21.25
C VAL A 172 -16.69 -25.74 20.38
N THR A 173 -17.10 -26.33 19.28
CA THR A 173 -16.23 -26.71 18.20
C THR A 173 -16.47 -25.74 17.05
N LEU A 174 -15.40 -25.11 16.58
CA LEU A 174 -15.45 -24.23 15.42
C LEU A 174 -14.92 -24.96 14.19
N TYR A 175 -15.65 -24.82 13.10
CA TYR A 175 -15.36 -25.47 11.82
C TYR A 175 -14.85 -24.42 10.83
N ALA A 176 -13.69 -24.66 10.23
CA ALA A 176 -13.14 -23.81 9.21
C ALA A 176 -13.95 -23.92 7.91
N LYS A 177 -14.37 -22.77 7.40
CA LYS A 177 -14.91 -22.70 6.04
C LYS A 177 -13.79 -22.38 5.06
N TRP A 178 -13.77 -23.13 3.99
CA TRP A 178 -12.83 -22.98 2.92
C TRP A 178 -13.56 -22.77 1.60
N GLU A 179 -13.11 -21.78 0.87
CA GLU A 179 -13.51 -21.60 -0.53
C GLU A 179 -12.36 -22.08 -1.39
N LYS A 180 -12.64 -23.01 -2.32
CA LYS A 180 -11.62 -23.42 -3.26
C LYS A 180 -11.13 -22.16 -3.94
N LYS A 181 -9.83 -21.91 -3.89
CA LYS A 181 -9.24 -20.87 -4.72
C LYS A 181 -9.71 -21.16 -6.14
N THR A 182 -10.63 -20.37 -6.65
CA THR A 182 -11.12 -20.49 -8.02
C THR A 182 -9.99 -20.27 -9.01
N TYR A 183 -8.86 -19.81 -8.49
CA TYR A 183 -7.59 -19.67 -9.16
C TYR A 183 -6.55 -20.43 -8.38
N ASP A 184 -6.04 -21.47 -9.01
CA ASP A 184 -4.81 -22.11 -8.60
C ASP A 184 -3.68 -21.12 -8.92
N PHE A 185 -3.25 -20.35 -7.89
CA PHE A 185 -2.12 -19.43 -8.01
C PHE A 185 -0.84 -20.16 -8.41
N SER A 186 -0.71 -21.43 -8.06
CA SER A 186 0.42 -22.25 -8.49
C SER A 186 0.40 -22.46 -10.01
N LYS A 187 -0.78 -22.54 -10.61
CA LYS A 187 -0.93 -22.55 -12.08
C LYS A 187 -0.61 -21.19 -12.69
N TYR A 188 -1.02 -20.09 -12.06
CA TYR A 188 -0.65 -18.75 -12.54
C TYR A 188 0.85 -18.54 -12.49
N ASP A 189 1.51 -18.96 -11.42
CA ASP A 189 2.95 -18.90 -11.34
C ASP A 189 3.61 -19.80 -12.40
N GLU A 190 3.12 -21.00 -12.63
CA GLU A 190 3.63 -21.88 -13.71
C GLU A 190 3.29 -21.34 -15.10
N ASP A 191 2.14 -20.67 -15.28
CA ASP A 191 1.74 -20.11 -16.56
C ASP A 191 2.37 -18.77 -16.84
N THR A 192 2.56 -17.96 -15.84
CA THR A 192 3.43 -16.78 -15.90
C THR A 192 4.85 -17.22 -16.26
N LYS A 193 5.35 -18.32 -15.71
CA LYS A 193 6.59 -18.97 -16.14
C LYS A 193 6.58 -19.46 -17.56
N SER A 194 5.52 -20.14 -17.96
CA SER A 194 5.39 -20.64 -19.33
C SER A 194 5.38 -19.49 -20.33
N LEU A 195 4.69 -18.39 -20.03
CA LEU A 195 4.72 -17.14 -20.77
C LEU A 195 6.07 -16.43 -20.68
N LEU A 196 6.68 -16.42 -19.53
CA LEU A 196 7.97 -15.82 -19.27
C LEU A 196 9.09 -16.65 -19.89
N ASN A 197 8.99 -17.98 -19.87
CA ASN A 197 9.94 -18.91 -20.49
C ASN A 197 9.76 -19.07 -22.01
N ALA A 198 8.58 -18.77 -22.54
CA ALA A 198 8.25 -18.89 -23.98
C ALA A 198 8.66 -17.69 -24.84
N GLY A 199 9.63 -16.95 -24.48
CA GLY A 199 10.11 -15.73 -25.14
C GLY A 199 10.14 -14.57 -24.18
N GLY A 200 10.31 -14.90 -22.97
CA GLY A 200 10.01 -14.35 -21.72
C GLY A 200 10.64 -13.05 -21.38
N VAL A 201 9.86 -12.35 -20.65
CA VAL A 201 10.26 -11.12 -19.99
C VAL A 201 11.29 -11.42 -18.90
N LEU A 202 11.22 -12.63 -18.30
CA LEU A 202 12.20 -13.17 -17.35
C LEU A 202 12.69 -14.52 -17.91
N ASN A 203 13.88 -14.56 -18.49
CA ASN A 203 14.43 -15.75 -19.14
C ASN A 203 15.15 -16.69 -18.19
N ASP A 204 15.68 -16.16 -17.10
CA ASP A 204 16.42 -16.91 -16.10
C ASP A 204 15.57 -17.22 -14.88
N LYS A 205 15.93 -18.28 -14.20
CA LYS A 205 15.34 -18.62 -12.91
C LYS A 205 15.55 -17.47 -11.91
N ILE A 206 14.47 -16.98 -11.32
CA ILE A 206 14.61 -16.07 -10.18
C ILE A 206 15.29 -16.81 -9.05
N THR A 207 16.24 -16.16 -8.40
CA THR A 207 17.00 -16.74 -7.28
C THR A 207 16.03 -17.13 -6.16
N ASP A 208 16.21 -18.34 -5.61
CA ASP A 208 15.57 -18.72 -4.35
C ASP A 208 16.21 -17.95 -3.20
N PHE A 209 15.54 -16.92 -2.72
CA PHE A 209 16.04 -16.07 -1.66
C PHE A 209 15.89 -16.67 -0.25
N ASN A 210 15.13 -17.76 -0.06
CA ASN A 210 15.04 -18.46 1.22
C ASN A 210 16.38 -18.97 1.71
N GLN A 211 17.25 -19.38 0.80
CA GLN A 211 18.59 -19.88 1.15
C GLN A 211 19.43 -18.87 1.95
N TYR A 212 19.07 -17.59 1.90
CA TYR A 212 19.80 -16.52 2.59
C TYR A 212 19.23 -16.17 3.98
N VAL A 213 18.08 -16.71 4.36
CA VAL A 213 17.48 -16.46 5.68
C VAL A 213 18.43 -16.93 6.79
N GLY A 214 18.68 -16.04 7.76
CA GLY A 214 19.59 -16.31 8.87
C GLY A 214 21.08 -16.29 8.51
N THR A 215 21.44 -15.88 7.30
CA THR A 215 22.83 -15.73 6.87
C THR A 215 23.29 -14.27 6.87
N GLU A 216 24.57 -14.03 6.66
CA GLU A 216 25.15 -12.69 6.51
C GLU A 216 24.69 -11.95 5.24
N TYR A 217 24.12 -12.67 4.28
CA TYR A 217 23.57 -12.11 3.04
C TYR A 217 22.19 -11.49 3.22
N TYR A 218 21.55 -11.69 4.37
CA TYR A 218 20.23 -11.13 4.72
C TYR A 218 20.38 -9.94 5.65
N ARG A 219 19.77 -8.82 5.29
CA ARG A 219 19.78 -7.59 6.09
C ARG A 219 18.35 -7.14 6.40
N VAL A 220 18.05 -6.99 7.68
CA VAL A 220 16.84 -6.28 8.13
C VAL A 220 17.23 -4.83 8.30
N VAL A 221 16.46 -3.92 7.70
CA VAL A 221 16.71 -2.49 7.75
C VAL A 221 15.51 -1.75 8.34
N THR A 222 15.79 -0.81 9.22
CA THR A 222 14.80 -0.01 9.95
C THR A 222 15.05 1.49 9.78
N THR A 223 16.16 1.87 9.17
CA THR A 223 16.60 3.26 8.97
C THR A 223 17.10 3.50 7.55
N PRO A 224 17.11 4.77 7.08
CA PRO A 224 17.69 5.14 5.80
C PRO A 224 19.20 4.80 5.68
N GLU A 225 19.94 4.89 6.78
CA GLU A 225 21.36 4.54 6.87
C GLU A 225 21.59 3.06 6.59
N GLU A 226 20.80 2.21 7.23
CA GLU A 226 20.89 0.75 7.05
C GLU A 226 20.52 0.36 5.63
N LEU A 227 19.50 0.99 5.04
CA LEU A 227 19.13 0.78 3.65
C LEU A 227 20.26 1.17 2.69
N ALA A 228 20.86 2.35 2.90
CA ALA A 228 21.97 2.83 2.09
C ALA A 228 23.19 1.92 2.20
N SER A 229 23.51 1.43 3.41
CA SER A 229 24.61 0.49 3.65
C SER A 229 24.35 -0.87 3.00
N ALA A 230 23.15 -1.42 3.16
CA ALA A 230 22.78 -2.71 2.57
C ALA A 230 22.84 -2.67 1.04
N LEU A 231 22.35 -1.60 0.41
CA LEU A 231 22.45 -1.41 -1.05
C LEU A 231 23.90 -1.20 -1.50
N PHE A 232 24.73 -0.53 -0.71
CA PHE A 232 26.16 -0.39 -0.99
C PHE A 232 26.88 -1.75 -0.96
N ASP A 233 26.58 -2.58 0.05
CA ASP A 233 27.14 -3.92 0.22
C ASP A 233 26.64 -4.91 -0.84
N ALA A 234 25.45 -4.68 -1.42
CA ALA A 234 24.92 -5.50 -2.50
C ALA A 234 25.61 -5.29 -3.85
N LYS A 235 26.37 -4.20 -4.01
CA LYS A 235 27.03 -3.87 -5.30
C LYS A 235 28.12 -4.85 -5.66
N TYR A 236 28.13 -5.21 -6.94
CA TYR A 236 29.27 -5.88 -7.58
C TYR A 236 30.28 -4.83 -8.04
N LYS A 237 31.55 -5.14 -7.93
CA LYS A 237 32.64 -4.33 -8.43
C LYS A 237 33.31 -5.04 -9.59
N TYR A 238 33.41 -4.36 -10.71
CA TYR A 238 34.04 -4.86 -11.91
C TYR A 238 35.13 -3.90 -12.40
N THR A 239 36.22 -4.50 -12.93
CA THR A 239 37.14 -3.78 -13.81
C THR A 239 36.65 -3.94 -15.25
N ASN A 240 36.54 -2.83 -15.97
CA ASN A 240 36.09 -2.79 -17.35
C ASN A 240 37.27 -2.52 -18.27
N ASN A 241 37.74 -3.55 -18.92
CA ASN A 241 38.83 -3.47 -19.90
C ASN A 241 38.23 -3.10 -21.26
N TRP A 242 38.42 -1.85 -21.64
CA TRP A 242 37.96 -1.36 -22.92
C TRP A 242 38.99 -1.61 -24.01
N ASN A 243 38.57 -2.27 -25.09
CA ASN A 243 39.35 -2.42 -26.31
C ASN A 243 39.02 -1.30 -27.29
N GLU A 244 39.95 -0.40 -27.53
CA GLU A 244 39.76 0.76 -28.45
C GLU A 244 39.62 0.32 -29.89
N ASP A 245 40.30 -0.77 -30.33
CA ASP A 245 40.29 -1.23 -31.70
C ASP A 245 38.96 -1.85 -32.12
N THR A 246 38.36 -2.61 -31.22
CA THR A 246 37.09 -3.32 -31.46
C THR A 246 35.88 -2.56 -30.92
N GLY A 247 36.08 -1.60 -30.03
CA GLY A 247 35.00 -0.92 -29.31
C GLY A 247 34.21 -1.85 -28.42
N THR A 248 34.87 -2.91 -27.90
CA THR A 248 34.26 -3.89 -26.97
C THR A 248 34.76 -3.66 -25.56
N VAL A 249 34.02 -4.20 -24.59
CA VAL A 249 34.41 -4.19 -23.19
C VAL A 249 34.47 -5.63 -22.65
N GLU A 250 35.58 -5.95 -21.98
CA GLU A 250 35.72 -7.15 -21.17
C GLU A 250 35.54 -6.75 -19.71
N GLN A 251 34.62 -7.41 -19.02
CA GLN A 251 34.35 -7.17 -17.60
C GLN A 251 34.97 -8.27 -16.75
N VAL A 252 35.83 -7.87 -15.83
CA VAL A 252 36.44 -8.77 -14.85
C VAL A 252 35.83 -8.47 -13.49
N LEU A 253 35.15 -9.45 -12.90
CA LEU A 253 34.57 -9.34 -11.56
C LEU A 253 35.69 -9.26 -10.52
N GLU A 254 35.79 -8.16 -9.79
CA GLU A 254 36.73 -7.95 -8.69
C GLU A 254 36.16 -8.35 -7.34
N LYS A 255 34.89 -8.04 -7.14
CA LYS A 255 34.18 -8.29 -5.88
C LYS A 255 32.69 -8.50 -6.13
N GLU A 256 32.17 -9.58 -5.56
CA GLU A 256 30.73 -9.80 -5.47
C GLU A 256 30.11 -8.96 -4.36
N GLY A 257 28.84 -8.57 -4.58
CA GLY A 257 28.04 -8.01 -3.51
C GLY A 257 27.77 -9.05 -2.41
N THR A 258 27.72 -8.59 -1.17
CA THR A 258 27.55 -9.49 0.00
C THR A 258 26.13 -9.47 0.55
N VAL A 259 25.22 -8.68 -0.02
CA VAL A 259 23.79 -8.64 0.37
C VAL A 259 22.95 -9.18 -0.77
N ARG A 260 22.01 -10.06 -0.44
CA ARG A 260 21.06 -10.69 -1.38
C ARG A 260 19.61 -10.46 -1.00
N VAL A 261 19.34 -10.20 0.27
CA VAL A 261 17.99 -9.89 0.77
C VAL A 261 18.05 -8.65 1.65
N ILE A 262 17.21 -7.68 1.34
CA ILE A 262 16.96 -6.50 2.17
C ILE A 262 15.50 -6.54 2.59
N GLU A 263 15.26 -6.85 3.86
CA GLU A 263 13.95 -6.73 4.49
C GLU A 263 13.77 -5.34 5.07
N ILE A 264 12.80 -4.58 4.57
CA ILE A 264 12.45 -3.28 5.13
C ILE A 264 11.36 -3.52 6.19
N ALA A 265 11.75 -3.39 7.46
CA ALA A 265 10.90 -3.75 8.58
C ALA A 265 9.98 -2.62 9.06
N ASN A 266 10.33 -1.37 8.79
CA ASN A 266 9.59 -0.17 9.20
C ASN A 266 9.34 0.77 8.03
N ASP A 267 8.35 1.64 8.17
CA ASP A 267 8.18 2.77 7.28
C ASP A 267 9.40 3.69 7.32
N LEU A 268 9.87 4.13 6.14
CA LEU A 268 11.05 4.98 6.01
C LEU A 268 10.70 6.29 5.32
N ASN A 269 10.95 7.41 6.01
CA ASN A 269 11.02 8.71 5.34
C ASN A 269 12.42 8.88 4.74
N LEU A 270 12.50 8.83 3.42
CA LEU A 270 13.74 8.90 2.64
C LEU A 270 13.99 10.30 2.04
N GLY A 271 13.27 11.31 2.51
CA GLY A 271 13.41 12.68 2.04
C GLY A 271 14.83 13.21 2.21
N PHE A 272 15.42 13.73 1.12
CA PHE A 272 16.84 14.10 1.10
C PHE A 272 17.23 15.14 2.15
N ASN A 273 16.31 16.01 2.54
CA ASN A 273 16.57 17.06 3.52
C ASN A 273 16.52 16.57 4.97
N VAL A 274 15.79 15.46 5.24
CA VAL A 274 15.58 14.95 6.60
C VAL A 274 16.44 13.75 6.96
N ILE A 275 16.98 13.02 5.97
CA ILE A 275 17.91 11.92 6.24
C ILE A 275 19.27 12.43 6.71
N SER A 276 19.96 11.64 7.50
CA SER A 276 21.26 12.00 8.07
C SER A 276 22.40 12.13 7.05
N ALA A 277 23.51 12.74 7.46
CA ALA A 277 24.71 12.77 6.65
C ALA A 277 25.27 11.36 6.40
N ASN A 278 25.12 10.43 7.35
CA ASN A 278 25.57 9.05 7.21
C ASN A 278 24.78 8.29 6.13
N ALA A 279 23.46 8.50 6.05
CA ALA A 279 22.65 7.92 4.99
C ALA A 279 23.08 8.36 3.58
N LYS A 280 23.65 9.57 3.47
CA LYS A 280 24.13 10.16 2.20
C LYS A 280 25.58 9.79 1.86
N ALA A 281 26.36 9.38 2.86
CA ALA A 281 27.83 9.31 2.77
C ALA A 281 28.36 8.40 1.67
N ASN A 282 27.68 7.27 1.38
CA ASN A 282 28.11 6.31 0.37
C ASN A 282 27.57 6.62 -1.04
N GLY A 283 26.80 7.72 -1.19
CA GLY A 283 26.25 8.16 -2.49
C GLY A 283 25.14 7.28 -3.07
N ILE A 284 24.57 6.37 -2.28
CA ILE A 284 23.40 5.57 -2.67
C ILE A 284 22.13 6.41 -2.68
N ILE A 285 21.90 7.21 -1.63
CA ILE A 285 20.78 8.13 -1.54
C ILE A 285 21.26 9.52 -1.92
N VAL A 286 20.75 10.04 -3.02
CA VAL A 286 21.14 11.34 -3.57
C VAL A 286 19.93 12.24 -3.77
N ASP A 287 20.17 13.56 -3.88
CA ASP A 287 19.10 14.52 -4.18
C ASP A 287 18.50 14.26 -5.56
N PHE A 288 17.17 14.15 -5.62
CA PHE A 288 16.42 14.03 -6.87
C PHE A 288 15.97 15.38 -7.42
N LYS A 289 16.75 16.41 -7.18
CA LYS A 289 16.59 17.77 -7.73
C LYS A 289 15.27 18.42 -7.31
N THR A 290 15.19 18.83 -6.06
CA THR A 290 14.03 19.55 -5.52
C THR A 290 14.12 21.08 -5.63
N ASN A 291 15.18 21.61 -6.24
CA ASN A 291 15.36 23.05 -6.41
C ASN A 291 14.19 23.65 -7.19
N GLY A 292 13.48 24.56 -6.53
CA GLY A 292 12.30 25.24 -7.08
C GLY A 292 10.98 24.53 -6.79
N ALA A 293 10.96 23.56 -5.87
CA ALA A 293 9.71 23.05 -5.28
C ALA A 293 8.93 24.20 -4.62
N THR A 294 7.61 24.15 -4.74
CA THR A 294 6.70 25.18 -4.22
C THR A 294 6.05 24.74 -2.92
N SER A 295 5.78 23.46 -2.78
CA SER A 295 5.17 22.88 -1.59
C SER A 295 6.11 22.89 -0.38
N GLU A 296 5.64 23.38 0.77
CA GLU A 296 6.38 23.33 2.03
C GLU A 296 6.70 21.89 2.47
N MET A 297 5.84 20.94 2.16
CA MET A 297 6.07 19.54 2.48
C MET A 297 7.27 18.98 1.70
N VAL A 298 7.38 19.30 0.42
CA VAL A 298 8.52 18.89 -0.42
C VAL A 298 9.78 19.68 -0.05
N LYS A 299 9.69 20.96 0.23
CA LYS A 299 10.85 21.76 0.69
C LYS A 299 11.43 21.22 1.99
N THR A 300 10.57 20.85 2.93
CA THR A 300 10.98 20.31 4.24
C THR A 300 11.64 18.94 4.09
N ASN A 301 11.01 18.02 3.39
CA ASN A 301 11.52 16.66 3.25
C ASN A 301 12.59 16.51 2.17
N GLY A 302 12.46 17.22 1.07
CA GLY A 302 13.22 16.94 -0.16
C GLY A 302 12.77 15.62 -0.79
N ILE A 303 13.23 15.34 -1.99
CA ILE A 303 13.01 14.06 -2.67
C ILE A 303 14.35 13.41 -2.95
N SER A 304 14.47 12.13 -2.65
CA SER A 304 15.67 11.34 -2.90
C SER A 304 15.55 10.48 -4.14
N GLN A 305 16.69 10.25 -4.80
CA GLN A 305 16.87 9.17 -5.74
C GLN A 305 17.78 8.10 -5.13
N ILE A 306 17.25 6.89 -4.98
CA ILE A 306 17.98 5.74 -4.45
C ILE A 306 18.61 5.01 -5.62
N LYS A 307 19.94 4.93 -5.64
CA LYS A 307 20.70 4.29 -6.71
C LYS A 307 20.88 2.81 -6.45
N VAL A 308 20.35 1.99 -7.33
CA VAL A 308 20.57 0.55 -7.40
C VAL A 308 21.39 0.30 -8.66
N GLU A 309 22.68 0.17 -8.50
CA GLU A 309 23.64 0.16 -9.62
C GLU A 309 24.61 -1.01 -9.49
N ASN A 310 24.81 -1.77 -10.59
CA ASN A 310 25.71 -2.92 -10.63
C ASN A 310 25.35 -3.95 -9.55
N ILE A 311 24.11 -4.32 -9.49
CA ILE A 311 23.56 -5.27 -8.50
C ILE A 311 22.88 -6.42 -9.23
N SER A 312 23.18 -7.63 -8.79
CA SER A 312 22.54 -8.84 -9.28
C SER A 312 22.07 -9.72 -8.14
N ASN A 313 20.99 -10.48 -8.36
CA ASN A 313 20.42 -11.43 -7.40
C ASN A 313 20.07 -10.75 -6.06
N LEU A 314 19.19 -9.76 -6.09
CA LEU A 314 18.76 -9.01 -4.91
C LEU A 314 17.24 -9.00 -4.78
N LEU A 315 16.74 -9.33 -3.60
CA LEU A 315 15.37 -9.09 -3.18
C LEU A 315 15.31 -7.89 -2.21
N ILE A 316 14.46 -6.92 -2.49
CA ILE A 316 14.10 -5.83 -1.59
C ILE A 316 12.61 -5.97 -1.29
N TYR A 317 12.26 -6.23 -0.05
CA TYR A 317 10.86 -6.50 0.32
C TYR A 317 10.51 -6.05 1.72
N SER A 318 9.23 -6.11 2.06
CA SER A 318 8.74 -5.95 3.42
C SER A 318 7.76 -7.06 3.77
N LYS A 319 7.83 -7.60 4.99
CA LYS A 319 6.84 -8.57 5.49
C LYS A 319 5.44 -7.95 5.63
N ASN A 320 5.37 -6.68 6.01
CA ASN A 320 4.14 -5.99 6.38
C ASN A 320 3.79 -4.79 5.49
N GLY A 321 4.37 -4.72 4.29
CA GLY A 321 4.05 -3.64 3.36
C GLY A 321 4.55 -2.27 3.80
N ALA A 322 5.82 -2.19 4.26
CA ALA A 322 6.42 -0.94 4.71
C ALA A 322 6.32 0.17 3.66
N LYS A 323 6.05 1.39 4.13
CA LYS A 323 5.91 2.58 3.31
C LYS A 323 7.23 3.32 3.17
N LEU A 324 7.64 3.57 1.93
CA LEU A 324 8.78 4.40 1.57
C LEU A 324 8.27 5.74 1.04
N THR A 325 8.60 6.83 1.72
CA THR A 325 8.15 8.17 1.32
C THR A 325 9.28 9.03 0.80
N HIS A 326 8.94 9.98 -0.07
CA HIS A 326 9.85 11.00 -0.60
C HIS A 326 11.05 10.44 -1.38
N ALA A 327 10.90 9.28 -2.01
CA ALA A 327 11.99 8.70 -2.80
C ALA A 327 11.51 7.92 -4.04
N GLY A 328 12.39 7.87 -5.04
CA GLY A 328 12.27 6.96 -6.17
C GLY A 328 13.57 6.18 -6.38
N PHE A 329 13.46 4.99 -6.96
CA PHE A 329 14.60 4.12 -7.29
C PHE A 329 15.13 4.41 -8.69
N LYS A 330 16.45 4.43 -8.82
CA LYS A 330 17.14 4.43 -10.11
C LYS A 330 17.96 3.17 -10.26
N LEU A 331 17.50 2.28 -11.12
CA LEU A 331 18.19 1.03 -11.44
C LEU A 331 19.08 1.24 -12.67
N THR A 332 20.33 0.83 -12.56
CA THR A 332 21.27 0.89 -13.69
C THR A 332 22.18 -0.32 -13.66
N SER A 333 22.28 -1.04 -14.77
CA SER A 333 23.13 -2.24 -14.88
C SER A 333 22.83 -3.27 -13.78
N CYS A 334 21.57 -3.63 -13.65
CA CYS A 334 21.06 -4.60 -12.68
C CYS A 334 20.51 -5.83 -13.39
N HIS A 335 20.64 -6.98 -12.75
CA HIS A 335 20.12 -8.24 -13.25
C HIS A 335 19.53 -9.07 -12.12
N ASN A 336 18.36 -9.68 -12.34
CA ASN A 336 17.66 -10.50 -11.35
C ASN A 336 17.46 -9.77 -10.02
N VAL A 337 16.74 -8.65 -10.08
CA VAL A 337 16.38 -7.83 -8.91
C VAL A 337 14.87 -7.80 -8.73
N VAL A 338 14.44 -8.11 -7.52
CA VAL A 338 13.04 -8.18 -7.15
C VAL A 338 12.70 -7.10 -6.11
N PHE A 339 11.64 -6.36 -6.37
CA PHE A 339 11.01 -5.47 -5.40
C PHE A 339 9.64 -6.03 -5.05
N ARG A 340 9.38 -6.26 -3.76
CA ARG A 340 8.16 -6.96 -3.35
C ARG A 340 7.53 -6.38 -2.09
N ASN A 341 6.21 -6.22 -2.11
CA ASN A 341 5.39 -5.86 -0.96
C ASN A 341 5.81 -4.55 -0.27
N LEU A 342 5.96 -3.49 -1.04
CA LEU A 342 6.33 -2.16 -0.54
C LEU A 342 5.30 -1.12 -0.99
N LYS A 343 5.08 -0.11 -0.16
CA LYS A 343 4.33 1.10 -0.55
C LYS A 343 5.29 2.22 -0.89
N MET A 344 5.07 2.89 -2.00
CA MET A 344 5.85 4.07 -2.39
C MET A 344 4.91 5.26 -2.57
N ASP A 345 5.20 6.37 -1.88
CA ASP A 345 4.32 7.54 -1.89
C ASP A 345 5.09 8.85 -1.69
N GLU A 346 4.37 9.96 -1.81
CA GLU A 346 4.83 11.30 -1.43
C GLU A 346 5.96 11.87 -2.30
N ILE A 347 5.96 11.55 -3.62
CA ILE A 347 6.84 12.19 -4.61
C ILE A 347 6.05 13.05 -5.61
N TRP A 348 5.04 13.74 -5.11
CA TRP A 348 4.24 14.66 -5.90
C TRP A 348 4.10 16.01 -5.19
N GLU A 349 4.00 17.07 -5.96
CA GLU A 349 3.56 18.38 -5.47
C GLU A 349 2.63 19.04 -6.48
N TRP A 350 1.82 19.94 -5.98
CA TRP A 350 1.14 20.88 -6.84
C TRP A 350 2.16 21.90 -7.35
N GLU A 351 2.42 21.86 -8.63
CA GLU A 351 3.34 22.82 -9.21
C GLU A 351 2.65 24.12 -9.48
N ASP A 352 3.02 25.11 -8.70
CA ASP A 352 2.73 26.50 -9.00
C ASP A 352 4.01 27.20 -9.39
N SER A 353 3.99 27.87 -10.50
CA SER A 353 5.15 28.64 -10.95
C SER A 353 5.44 29.75 -9.95
N SER A 354 6.65 29.79 -9.41
CA SER A 354 7.15 30.96 -8.67
C SER A 354 7.31 32.20 -9.58
N ASP A 355 7.26 31.98 -10.90
CA ASP A 355 7.28 33.02 -11.91
C ASP A 355 5.87 33.58 -12.11
N LYS A 356 5.61 34.75 -11.54
CA LYS A 356 4.34 35.47 -11.61
C LYS A 356 3.98 35.97 -13.02
N THR A 357 4.78 35.65 -14.03
CA THR A 357 4.47 35.98 -15.41
C THR A 357 3.20 35.20 -15.85
N PRO A 358 2.15 35.86 -16.33
CA PRO A 358 0.91 35.19 -16.71
C PRO A 358 1.06 34.04 -17.69
N SER A 359 2.09 34.11 -18.56
CA SER A 359 2.39 33.05 -19.53
C SER A 359 3.05 31.80 -18.93
N LYS A 360 3.39 31.83 -17.67
CA LYS A 360 4.05 30.74 -16.92
C LYS A 360 3.15 30.08 -15.91
N ILE A 361 2.00 30.66 -15.61
CA ILE A 361 1.02 30.06 -14.70
C ILE A 361 0.54 28.72 -15.27
N GLY A 362 0.67 27.64 -14.52
CA GLY A 362 0.31 26.30 -14.94
C GLY A 362 1.35 25.57 -15.78
N ASP A 363 2.62 25.97 -15.75
CA ASP A 363 3.73 25.27 -16.40
C ASP A 363 4.25 24.12 -15.55
N TYR A 364 3.81 22.90 -15.85
CA TYR A 364 3.87 21.72 -15.00
C TYR A 364 5.01 20.73 -15.26
N ASP A 365 5.95 20.97 -16.11
CA ASP A 365 6.94 19.94 -16.49
C ASP A 365 8.32 20.21 -15.88
N LYS A 366 8.38 20.54 -14.58
CA LYS A 366 9.61 20.96 -13.92
C LYS A 366 10.46 19.81 -13.40
N PHE A 367 9.82 18.79 -12.83
CA PHE A 367 10.50 17.67 -12.18
C PHE A 367 10.28 16.36 -12.93
N GLY A 368 11.30 15.51 -12.89
CA GLY A 368 11.21 14.17 -13.46
C GLY A 368 11.07 13.09 -12.37
N TRP A 369 10.35 13.36 -11.28
CA TRP A 369 10.20 12.38 -10.18
C TRP A 369 9.30 11.23 -10.58
N ALA A 370 9.89 10.04 -10.64
CA ALA A 370 9.21 8.78 -10.88
C ALA A 370 9.62 7.78 -9.80
N TYR A 371 8.77 6.80 -9.50
CA TYR A 371 9.11 5.78 -8.51
C TYR A 371 10.23 4.88 -8.99
N PHE A 372 10.21 4.51 -10.27
CA PHE A 372 11.29 3.73 -10.86
C PHE A 372 11.79 4.38 -12.14
N LYS A 373 13.11 4.51 -12.22
CA LYS A 373 13.83 4.79 -13.46
C LYS A 373 14.79 3.65 -13.72
N ILE A 374 14.52 2.85 -14.76
CA ILE A 374 15.21 1.60 -15.03
C ILE A 374 15.94 1.73 -16.36
N SER A 375 17.25 1.46 -16.37
CA SER A 375 18.03 1.49 -17.60
C SER A 375 19.13 0.42 -17.60
N HIS A 376 19.34 -0.22 -18.75
CA HIS A 376 20.33 -1.27 -18.93
C HIS A 376 20.20 -2.40 -17.89
N CYS A 377 18.98 -2.78 -17.59
CA CYS A 377 18.64 -3.82 -16.62
C CYS A 377 17.88 -4.95 -17.31
N GLY A 378 18.09 -6.15 -16.84
CA GLY A 378 17.34 -7.33 -17.22
C GLY A 378 16.85 -8.13 -16.03
N GLN A 379 15.81 -8.95 -16.19
CA GLN A 379 15.25 -9.78 -15.11
C GLN A 379 14.86 -8.95 -13.89
N ILE A 380 14.10 -7.89 -14.08
CA ILE A 380 13.55 -7.07 -13.00
C ILE A 380 12.12 -7.50 -12.73
N TRP A 381 11.80 -7.78 -11.49
CA TRP A 381 10.45 -8.09 -11.05
C TRP A 381 9.97 -7.11 -9.98
N ILE A 382 8.82 -6.49 -10.21
CA ILE A 382 8.15 -5.58 -9.28
C ILE A 382 6.80 -6.22 -8.93
N ASP A 383 6.60 -6.58 -7.67
CA ASP A 383 5.48 -7.42 -7.26
C ASP A 383 4.77 -6.91 -5.99
N HIS A 384 3.44 -6.99 -6.00
CA HIS A 384 2.58 -6.61 -4.86
C HIS A 384 2.94 -5.24 -4.25
N MET A 385 3.16 -4.23 -5.09
CA MET A 385 3.47 -2.88 -4.63
C MET A 385 2.28 -1.93 -4.75
N ASP A 386 2.19 -0.99 -3.81
CA ASP A 386 1.30 0.17 -3.91
C ASP A 386 2.12 1.41 -4.28
N PHE A 387 1.74 2.05 -5.37
CA PHE A 387 2.33 3.31 -5.83
C PHE A 387 1.32 4.44 -5.66
N GLY A 388 1.63 5.42 -4.84
CA GLY A 388 0.89 6.66 -4.74
C GLY A 388 1.03 7.51 -6.01
N LYS A 389 0.61 8.76 -5.95
CA LYS A 389 0.78 9.69 -7.07
C LYS A 389 2.25 10.12 -7.21
N SER A 390 2.79 10.06 -8.42
CA SER A 390 4.09 10.62 -8.77
C SER A 390 3.96 11.94 -9.53
N TYR A 391 5.03 12.74 -9.53
CA TYR A 391 5.06 14.01 -10.26
C TYR A 391 5.12 13.81 -11.79
N ASP A 392 5.97 12.92 -12.27
CA ASP A 392 6.12 12.57 -13.69
C ASP A 392 5.47 11.20 -13.99
N GLY A 393 6.20 10.25 -14.52
CA GLY A 393 5.74 8.87 -14.72
C GLY A 393 5.81 8.03 -13.45
N GLN A 394 5.08 6.93 -13.43
CA GLN A 394 5.21 5.96 -12.34
C GLN A 394 6.50 5.15 -12.51
N ILE A 395 6.71 4.60 -13.71
CA ILE A 395 7.88 3.80 -14.05
C ILE A 395 8.35 4.21 -15.46
N ASP A 396 9.62 4.57 -15.56
CA ASP A 396 10.31 4.81 -16.81
C ASP A 396 11.32 3.67 -17.03
N TYR A 397 11.08 2.83 -18.02
CA TYR A 397 12.00 1.80 -18.48
C TYR A 397 12.56 2.19 -19.85
N ALA A 398 13.77 2.70 -19.86
CA ALA A 398 14.40 3.22 -21.06
C ALA A 398 15.90 2.90 -21.08
N ASN A 399 16.37 2.43 -22.20
CA ASN A 399 17.79 2.15 -22.42
C ASN A 399 18.37 3.21 -23.36
N PRO A 400 18.71 4.41 -22.85
CA PRO A 400 19.33 5.42 -23.69
C PRO A 400 20.66 4.90 -24.22
N VAL A 401 20.78 4.86 -25.55
CA VAL A 401 21.98 4.41 -26.21
C VAL A 401 22.74 5.61 -26.74
N SER A 402 23.98 5.74 -26.34
CA SER A 402 24.94 6.53 -27.03
C SER A 402 26.11 5.61 -27.43
N ASN A 403 26.76 5.85 -28.56
CA ASN A 403 27.99 5.14 -28.92
C ASN A 403 29.17 5.45 -27.97
N SER A 404 28.88 6.01 -26.80
CA SER A 404 29.88 6.32 -25.80
C SER A 404 30.38 5.04 -25.11
N LYS A 405 31.66 5.02 -24.76
CA LYS A 405 32.30 3.98 -23.96
C LYS A 405 31.47 3.63 -22.71
N SER A 406 30.93 4.63 -22.04
CA SER A 406 30.10 4.42 -20.82
C SER A 406 28.82 3.66 -21.08
N THR A 407 28.16 3.86 -22.21
CA THR A 407 26.95 3.13 -22.59
C THR A 407 27.26 1.68 -22.92
N LYS A 408 28.34 1.44 -23.69
CA LYS A 408 28.74 0.07 -24.03
C LYS A 408 29.14 -0.73 -22.78
N ILE A 409 29.79 -0.11 -21.81
CA ILE A 409 30.09 -0.71 -20.52
C ILE A 409 28.80 -1.09 -19.78
N ARG A 410 27.80 -0.21 -19.75
CA ARG A 410 26.51 -0.51 -19.10
C ARG A 410 25.76 -1.63 -19.80
N LEU A 411 25.77 -1.65 -21.12
CA LEU A 411 25.14 -2.72 -21.91
C LEU A 411 25.77 -4.09 -21.64
N ALA A 412 27.06 -4.16 -21.35
CA ALA A 412 27.74 -5.41 -21.04
C ALA A 412 27.21 -6.07 -19.75
N TYR A 413 26.61 -5.33 -18.84
CA TYR A 413 25.99 -5.88 -17.63
C TYR A 413 24.63 -6.55 -17.87
N GLY A 414 23.86 -6.06 -18.84
CA GLY A 414 22.52 -6.57 -19.12
C GLY A 414 22.41 -7.28 -20.48
N SER A 415 23.53 -7.55 -21.14
CA SER A 415 23.57 -7.88 -22.56
C SER A 415 23.53 -9.36 -22.90
N ASP A 416 23.19 -10.25 -21.97
CA ASP A 416 22.89 -11.64 -22.28
C ASP A 416 21.59 -11.80 -23.11
N GLY A 417 20.97 -10.71 -23.53
CA GLY A 417 19.77 -10.69 -24.35
C GLY A 417 18.46 -10.61 -23.57
N THR A 418 18.52 -10.51 -22.23
CA THR A 418 17.35 -10.56 -21.37
C THR A 418 16.98 -9.19 -20.81
N ASN A 419 16.39 -8.34 -21.64
CA ASN A 419 15.89 -7.01 -21.23
C ASN A 419 14.44 -7.08 -20.74
N GLY A 420 14.19 -7.83 -19.64
CA GLY A 420 12.85 -8.10 -19.14
C GLY A 420 12.49 -7.30 -17.88
N LEU A 421 11.29 -6.72 -17.88
CA LEU A 421 10.64 -6.13 -16.71
C LEU A 421 9.26 -6.74 -16.53
N HIS A 422 9.10 -7.48 -15.45
CA HIS A 422 7.81 -8.03 -15.05
C HIS A 422 7.21 -7.26 -13.88
N ILE A 423 5.92 -6.94 -13.96
CA ILE A 423 5.19 -6.19 -12.94
C ILE A 423 3.92 -6.96 -12.63
N SER A 424 3.72 -7.37 -11.38
CA SER A 424 2.57 -8.18 -11.00
C SER A 424 1.91 -7.67 -9.73
N TYR A 425 0.59 -7.82 -9.68
CA TYR A 425 -0.23 -7.50 -8.51
C TYR A 425 0.03 -6.11 -7.91
N CYS A 426 0.35 -5.12 -8.73
CA CYS A 426 0.63 -3.76 -8.28
C CYS A 426 -0.59 -2.84 -8.42
N ASN A 427 -0.77 -1.94 -7.46
CA ASN A 427 -1.71 -0.83 -7.55
C ASN A 427 -0.96 0.45 -7.92
N PHE A 428 -1.36 1.07 -9.01
CA PHE A 428 -0.80 2.35 -9.46
C PHE A 428 -1.77 3.49 -9.17
N ASN A 429 -1.25 4.58 -8.64
CA ASN A 429 -1.99 5.73 -8.13
C ASN A 429 -2.89 5.37 -6.93
N ALA A 430 -2.45 4.40 -6.11
CA ALA A 430 -3.14 3.92 -4.93
C ALA A 430 -3.23 5.00 -3.86
N GLY A 431 -4.40 5.12 -3.20
CA GLY A 431 -4.58 6.06 -2.09
C GLY A 431 -4.54 7.54 -2.46
N SER A 432 -4.48 7.88 -3.76
CA SER A 432 -4.47 9.29 -4.20
C SER A 432 -5.75 10.06 -3.84
N ASP A 433 -6.83 9.37 -3.56
CA ASP A 433 -8.11 9.92 -3.09
C ASP A 433 -8.37 9.72 -1.59
N ASP A 434 -7.38 9.24 -0.85
CA ASP A 434 -7.42 9.12 0.60
C ASP A 434 -7.41 10.51 1.25
N LYS A 435 -8.46 10.82 2.03
CA LYS A 435 -8.62 12.12 2.70
C LYS A 435 -7.59 12.37 3.80
N ASP A 436 -7.03 11.31 4.36
CA ASP A 436 -5.94 11.38 5.34
C ASP A 436 -4.57 11.34 4.68
N GLY A 437 -4.54 11.11 3.37
CA GLY A 437 -3.33 10.97 2.56
C GLY A 437 -2.59 12.29 2.31
N TYR A 438 -1.34 12.15 1.90
CA TYR A 438 -0.43 13.25 1.58
C TYR A 438 -1.00 14.24 0.55
N LEU A 439 -1.54 13.73 -0.57
CA LEU A 439 -2.08 14.54 -1.66
C LEU A 439 -3.26 15.38 -1.19
N TYR A 440 -4.22 14.77 -0.48
CA TYR A 440 -5.40 15.46 -0.01
C TYR A 440 -5.04 16.58 0.96
N LYS A 441 -4.16 16.31 1.93
CA LYS A 441 -3.68 17.33 2.89
C LYS A 441 -2.98 18.50 2.20
N MET A 442 -2.20 18.22 1.15
CA MET A 442 -1.58 19.29 0.35
C MET A 442 -2.64 20.16 -0.34
N MET A 443 -3.63 19.55 -0.96
CA MET A 443 -4.71 20.27 -1.63
C MET A 443 -5.60 21.05 -0.65
N GLU A 444 -5.91 20.47 0.50
CA GLU A 444 -6.66 21.14 1.58
C GLU A 444 -5.92 22.38 2.12
N ASN A 445 -4.60 22.29 2.29
CA ASN A 445 -3.79 23.44 2.67
C ASN A 445 -3.86 24.57 1.63
N MET A 446 -3.85 24.24 0.35
CA MET A 446 -3.99 25.23 -0.72
C MET A 446 -5.39 25.87 -0.74
N GLU A 447 -6.45 25.08 -0.53
CA GLU A 447 -7.81 25.60 -0.41
C GLU A 447 -7.96 26.53 0.79
N ASN A 448 -7.38 26.18 1.92
CA ASN A 448 -7.38 27.01 3.13
C ASN A 448 -6.64 28.34 2.89
N LYS A 449 -5.53 28.33 2.19
CA LYS A 449 -4.78 29.54 1.80
C LYS A 449 -5.56 30.40 0.83
N TYR A 450 -6.19 29.83 -0.18
CA TYR A 450 -7.06 30.53 -1.10
C TYR A 450 -8.20 31.24 -0.37
N ASN A 451 -8.90 30.55 0.52
CA ASN A 451 -9.98 31.10 1.32
C ASN A 451 -9.53 32.21 2.30
N ALA A 452 -8.25 32.18 2.71
CA ALA A 452 -7.63 33.24 3.51
C ALA A 452 -7.14 34.44 2.67
N GLY A 453 -7.27 34.40 1.35
CA GLY A 453 -6.82 35.45 0.44
C GLY A 453 -5.32 35.43 0.14
N ASP A 454 -4.66 34.29 0.38
CA ASP A 454 -3.23 34.11 0.06
C ASP A 454 -3.02 34.02 -1.45
N VAL A 455 -1.96 34.67 -1.94
CA VAL A 455 -1.65 34.76 -3.36
C VAL A 455 -0.50 33.83 -3.78
N ASP A 456 -0.04 32.96 -2.92
CA ASP A 456 1.13 32.13 -3.18
C ASP A 456 0.92 31.08 -4.28
N PHE A 457 -0.29 30.52 -4.38
CA PHE A 457 -0.61 29.49 -5.38
C PHE A 457 -1.35 30.06 -6.57
N LEU A 458 -0.63 30.75 -7.42
CA LEU A 458 -1.21 31.50 -8.55
C LEU A 458 -2.09 30.64 -9.47
N TYR A 459 -1.64 29.41 -9.77
CA TYR A 459 -2.38 28.54 -10.64
C TYR A 459 -3.63 27.98 -9.97
N TYR A 460 -3.50 27.53 -8.74
CA TYR A 460 -4.66 27.08 -7.95
C TYR A 460 -5.71 28.18 -7.82
N ASN A 461 -5.27 29.37 -7.43
CA ASN A 461 -6.12 30.55 -7.29
C ASN A 461 -6.84 30.92 -8.60
N ALA A 462 -6.10 30.90 -9.72
CA ALA A 462 -6.70 31.18 -11.03
C ALA A 462 -7.80 30.15 -11.42
N LEU A 463 -7.66 28.91 -11.06
CA LEU A 463 -8.69 27.89 -11.27
C LEU A 463 -9.93 28.11 -10.39
N ARG A 464 -9.71 28.46 -9.12
CA ARG A 464 -10.79 28.80 -8.18
C ARG A 464 -11.53 30.07 -8.62
N ASP A 465 -10.82 31.10 -9.02
CA ASP A 465 -11.38 32.38 -9.53
C ASP A 465 -12.16 32.20 -10.83
N ALA A 466 -11.76 31.22 -11.66
CA ALA A 466 -12.49 30.83 -12.85
C ALA A 466 -13.78 30.03 -12.57
N GLY A 467 -14.04 29.69 -11.32
CA GLY A 467 -15.26 29.04 -10.85
C GLY A 467 -15.18 27.52 -10.67
N LEU A 468 -13.99 26.91 -10.73
CA LEU A 468 -13.84 25.50 -10.35
C LEU A 468 -13.94 25.35 -8.84
N THR A 469 -14.66 24.33 -8.38
CA THR A 469 -14.73 23.98 -6.96
C THR A 469 -13.46 23.26 -6.53
N PHE A 470 -13.20 23.20 -5.21
CA PHE A 470 -12.13 22.38 -4.64
C PHE A 470 -12.19 20.93 -5.15
N GLU A 471 -13.37 20.32 -5.10
CA GLU A 471 -13.60 18.95 -5.53
C GLU A 471 -13.28 18.74 -7.03
N GLN A 472 -13.69 19.68 -7.89
CA GLN A 472 -13.39 19.63 -9.31
C GLN A 472 -11.89 19.72 -9.59
N ILE A 473 -11.15 20.54 -8.86
CA ILE A 473 -9.69 20.63 -8.98
C ILE A 473 -9.03 19.36 -8.41
N LEU A 474 -9.50 18.89 -7.27
CA LEU A 474 -8.98 17.68 -6.62
C LEU A 474 -9.13 16.46 -7.54
N TYR A 475 -10.35 16.13 -7.94
CA TYR A 475 -10.64 14.94 -8.73
C TYR A 475 -10.33 15.09 -10.22
N GLY A 476 -10.35 16.29 -10.74
CA GLY A 476 -10.11 16.54 -12.16
C GLY A 476 -8.66 16.84 -12.51
N ILE A 477 -7.83 17.28 -11.56
CA ILE A 477 -6.44 17.69 -11.81
C ILE A 477 -5.46 17.02 -10.85
N ALA A 478 -5.71 17.09 -9.53
CA ALA A 478 -4.73 16.68 -8.54
C ALA A 478 -4.60 15.16 -8.41
N ILE A 479 -5.72 14.44 -8.29
CA ILE A 479 -5.72 12.98 -8.15
C ILE A 479 -5.28 12.26 -9.43
N PRO A 480 -5.71 12.66 -10.65
CA PRO A 480 -5.31 11.93 -11.84
C PRO A 480 -3.80 11.90 -12.05
N GLN A 481 -3.26 10.70 -12.27
CA GLN A 481 -1.85 10.52 -12.58
C GLN A 481 -1.56 11.00 -14.01
N LYS A 482 -0.66 11.93 -14.14
CA LYS A 482 -0.33 12.61 -15.41
C LYS A 482 0.22 11.66 -16.46
N LYS A 483 1.17 10.82 -16.08
CA LYS A 483 1.85 9.86 -16.97
C LYS A 483 2.00 8.53 -16.23
N GLY A 484 1.69 7.44 -16.92
CA GLY A 484 1.84 6.10 -16.35
C GLY A 484 3.23 5.51 -16.59
N PHE A 485 3.29 4.57 -17.51
CA PHE A 485 4.49 3.79 -17.80
C PHE A 485 5.10 4.16 -19.15
N LEU A 486 6.44 4.28 -19.18
CA LEU A 486 7.21 4.48 -20.39
C LEU A 486 8.09 3.24 -20.67
N CYS A 487 7.94 2.65 -21.84
CA CYS A 487 8.80 1.62 -22.39
C CYS A 487 9.52 2.16 -23.63
N GLY A 488 10.83 2.28 -23.54
CA GLY A 488 11.68 2.80 -24.62
C GLY A 488 11.96 4.29 -24.56
N ASP A 489 13.11 4.67 -25.06
CA ASP A 489 13.52 6.07 -25.21
C ASP A 489 13.22 6.62 -26.62
N ASN A 490 13.48 7.89 -26.86
CA ASN A 490 13.40 8.44 -28.21
C ASN A 490 14.42 7.74 -29.11
N ALA A 491 13.94 7.25 -30.25
CA ALA A 491 14.82 6.60 -31.22
C ALA A 491 15.25 7.62 -32.26
N ASP A 492 16.34 8.33 -31.98
CA ASP A 492 16.92 9.33 -32.85
C ASP A 492 17.96 8.74 -33.82
N SER A 493 18.33 7.46 -33.60
CA SER A 493 19.26 6.69 -34.43
C SER A 493 18.75 5.29 -34.70
N LYS A 494 19.37 4.58 -35.65
CA LYS A 494 19.08 3.19 -35.94
C LYS A 494 19.42 2.29 -34.75
N ASP A 495 20.46 2.62 -34.01
CA ASP A 495 20.88 1.84 -32.84
C ASP A 495 19.85 1.98 -31.69
N ASP A 496 19.34 3.19 -31.42
CA ASP A 496 18.28 3.42 -30.44
C ASP A 496 17.05 2.57 -30.74
N PHE A 497 16.69 2.47 -32.03
CA PHE A 497 15.58 1.63 -32.47
C PHE A 497 15.81 0.15 -32.14
N TYR A 498 16.98 -0.40 -32.41
CA TYR A 498 17.31 -1.80 -32.07
C TYR A 498 17.24 -2.09 -30.57
N TYR A 499 17.74 -1.16 -29.76
CA TYR A 499 17.71 -1.36 -28.30
C TYR A 499 16.30 -1.29 -27.74
N ASN A 500 15.49 -0.36 -28.22
CA ASN A 500 14.09 -0.30 -27.84
C ASN A 500 13.33 -1.57 -28.25
N ALA A 501 13.60 -2.13 -29.43
CA ALA A 501 12.94 -3.33 -29.92
C ALA A 501 13.18 -4.58 -29.06
N ASN A 502 14.27 -4.62 -28.30
CA ASN A 502 14.61 -5.72 -27.41
C ASN A 502 14.03 -5.56 -26.00
N MET A 503 13.30 -4.48 -25.71
CA MET A 503 12.69 -4.27 -24.40
C MET A 503 11.39 -5.05 -24.30
N LEU A 504 11.31 -5.92 -23.29
CA LEU A 504 10.16 -6.73 -22.98
C LEU A 504 9.58 -6.30 -21.62
N VAL A 505 8.27 -6.05 -21.59
CA VAL A 505 7.57 -5.66 -20.37
C VAL A 505 6.27 -6.42 -20.27
N SER A 506 5.96 -6.95 -19.10
CA SER A 506 4.65 -7.52 -18.82
C SER A 506 4.04 -6.97 -17.53
N PHE A 507 2.72 -6.78 -17.57
CA PHE A 507 1.89 -6.44 -16.44
C PHE A 507 0.89 -7.56 -16.22
N ASN A 508 0.88 -8.12 -15.02
CA ASN A 508 -0.07 -9.16 -14.62
C ASN A 508 -0.84 -8.72 -13.39
N SER A 509 -2.17 -8.81 -13.46
CA SER A 509 -3.04 -8.57 -12.29
C SER A 509 -2.80 -7.20 -11.63
N CYS A 510 -2.56 -6.17 -12.44
CA CYS A 510 -2.29 -4.82 -11.98
C CYS A 510 -3.53 -3.92 -12.07
N ARG A 511 -3.60 -2.91 -11.20
CA ARG A 511 -4.64 -1.89 -11.22
C ARG A 511 -4.02 -0.52 -11.50
N PHE A 512 -4.55 0.16 -12.53
CA PHE A 512 -4.19 1.52 -12.90
C PHE A 512 -5.39 2.43 -12.66
N MET A 513 -5.30 3.27 -11.62
CA MET A 513 -6.42 4.09 -11.17
C MET A 513 -6.23 5.55 -11.53
N ASN A 514 -7.23 6.16 -12.19
CA ASN A 514 -7.26 7.59 -12.52
C ASN A 514 -6.04 8.08 -13.32
N PHE A 515 -5.70 7.44 -14.42
CA PHE A 515 -4.61 7.86 -15.29
C PHE A 515 -5.08 8.73 -16.46
N CYS A 516 -4.25 9.71 -16.84
CA CYS A 516 -4.51 10.59 -17.97
C CYS A 516 -3.81 10.16 -19.25
N ASP A 517 -2.62 9.57 -19.17
CA ASP A 517 -1.76 9.29 -20.32
C ASP A 517 -0.78 8.14 -20.02
N ARG A 518 -0.28 7.49 -21.07
CA ARG A 518 0.76 6.45 -21.00
C ARG A 518 0.41 5.22 -20.18
N ILE A 519 -0.62 4.52 -20.60
CA ILE A 519 -1.01 3.23 -20.01
C ILE A 519 -0.96 2.12 -21.10
N PRO A 520 0.23 1.74 -21.52
CA PRO A 520 1.57 2.36 -21.43
C PRO A 520 1.88 3.31 -22.61
N LYS A 521 3.05 3.94 -22.60
CA LYS A 521 3.69 4.46 -23.80
C LYS A 521 4.80 3.53 -24.24
N VAL A 522 4.63 2.89 -25.42
CA VAL A 522 5.59 1.94 -25.99
C VAL A 522 6.31 2.58 -27.15
N ARG A 523 7.65 2.59 -27.10
CA ARG A 523 8.55 3.14 -28.12
C ARG A 523 9.45 2.03 -28.64
N GLY A 524 8.95 1.23 -29.60
CA GLY A 524 9.68 0.17 -30.26
C GLY A 524 9.75 -1.16 -29.51
N GLY A 525 9.52 -1.18 -28.21
CA GLY A 525 9.52 -2.40 -27.39
C GLY A 525 8.22 -3.18 -27.45
N GLN A 526 8.14 -4.23 -26.63
CA GLN A 526 6.96 -5.08 -26.52
C GLN A 526 6.40 -4.96 -25.11
N CYS A 527 5.10 -4.70 -25.01
CA CYS A 527 4.41 -4.53 -23.76
C CYS A 527 3.14 -5.35 -23.72
N TYR A 528 2.97 -6.11 -22.66
CA TYR A 528 1.91 -7.07 -22.49
C TYR A 528 1.15 -6.85 -21.19
N PHE A 529 -0.17 -6.71 -21.28
CA PHE A 529 -1.08 -6.59 -20.14
C PHE A 529 -2.02 -7.77 -20.11
N TYR A 530 -2.18 -8.39 -18.96
CA TYR A 530 -3.17 -9.42 -18.75
C TYR A 530 -3.73 -9.41 -17.32
N ASN A 531 -4.97 -9.88 -17.19
CA ASN A 531 -5.70 -9.90 -15.92
C ASN A 531 -5.69 -8.54 -15.19
N SER A 532 -5.73 -7.43 -15.90
CA SER A 532 -5.51 -6.10 -15.31
C SER A 532 -6.73 -5.20 -15.40
N ILE A 533 -6.75 -4.15 -14.57
CA ILE A 533 -7.81 -3.14 -14.60
C ILE A 533 -7.17 -1.77 -14.83
N ILE A 534 -7.73 -1.05 -15.80
CA ILE A 534 -7.45 0.36 -16.05
C ILE A 534 -8.75 1.11 -15.79
N ASP A 535 -8.85 1.85 -14.70
CA ASP A 535 -10.05 2.59 -14.32
C ASP A 535 -9.76 4.08 -14.11
N SER A 536 -10.19 4.89 -15.06
CA SER A 536 -10.16 6.35 -15.01
C SER A 536 -11.58 6.94 -15.02
N SER A 537 -12.60 6.17 -14.64
CA SER A 537 -14.00 6.57 -14.70
C SER A 537 -14.31 7.75 -13.78
N LYS A 538 -13.74 7.80 -12.59
CA LYS A 538 -13.91 8.90 -11.64
C LYS A 538 -13.31 10.22 -12.18
N TYR A 539 -12.18 10.15 -12.87
CA TYR A 539 -11.59 11.30 -13.57
C TYR A 539 -12.45 11.76 -14.74
N TYR A 540 -13.10 10.83 -15.44
CA TYR A 540 -13.94 11.14 -16.59
C TYR A 540 -15.09 12.09 -16.23
N GLU A 541 -15.70 11.94 -15.07
CA GLU A 541 -16.80 12.77 -14.57
C GLU A 541 -16.43 14.27 -14.51
N TYR A 542 -15.23 14.58 -14.09
CA TYR A 542 -14.75 15.97 -13.93
C TYR A 542 -14.06 16.54 -15.18
N ARG A 543 -13.65 15.70 -16.09
CA ARG A 543 -12.76 16.03 -17.20
C ARG A 543 -13.24 17.20 -18.06
N ASP A 544 -14.44 17.17 -18.56
CA ASP A 544 -14.94 18.16 -19.52
C ASP A 544 -15.16 19.51 -18.85
N THR A 545 -15.59 19.55 -17.60
CA THR A 545 -15.74 20.78 -16.82
C THR A 545 -14.38 21.41 -16.55
N VAL A 546 -13.42 20.63 -16.05
CA VAL A 546 -12.07 21.11 -15.77
C VAL A 546 -11.38 21.63 -17.03
N LYS A 547 -11.51 20.90 -18.15
CA LYS A 547 -10.97 21.35 -19.44
C LYS A 547 -11.57 22.67 -19.89
N THR A 548 -12.88 22.78 -19.85
CA THR A 548 -13.61 23.95 -20.37
C THR A 548 -13.35 25.21 -19.53
N VAL A 549 -13.37 25.08 -18.22
CA VAL A 549 -13.13 26.18 -17.29
C VAL A 549 -11.64 26.46 -17.14
N GLY A 550 -10.84 25.44 -16.91
CA GLY A 550 -9.39 25.56 -16.70
C GLY A 550 -8.64 26.16 -17.89
N SER A 551 -9.06 25.84 -19.12
CA SER A 551 -8.44 26.44 -20.34
C SER A 551 -8.69 27.94 -20.49
N LYS A 552 -9.66 28.48 -19.77
CA LYS A 552 -9.93 29.93 -19.71
C LYS A 552 -9.18 30.62 -18.58
N ALA A 553 -8.83 29.86 -17.53
CA ALA A 553 -8.17 30.38 -16.34
C ALA A 553 -6.69 30.71 -16.58
N VAL A 554 -6.03 30.04 -17.52
CA VAL A 554 -4.61 30.19 -17.78
C VAL A 554 -4.33 30.45 -19.25
N THR A 555 -3.45 31.42 -19.54
CA THR A 555 -3.15 31.86 -20.90
C THR A 555 -2.27 30.87 -21.67
N LYS A 556 -1.55 30.01 -20.99
CA LYS A 556 -0.70 28.99 -21.61
C LYS A 556 -0.89 27.68 -20.85
N VAL A 557 -1.73 26.84 -21.41
CA VAL A 557 -1.84 25.47 -20.99
C VAL A 557 -0.64 24.71 -21.58
N ASN A 558 0.34 24.37 -20.76
CA ASN A 558 1.46 23.54 -21.19
C ASN A 558 0.94 22.18 -21.68
N SER A 559 1.71 21.53 -22.55
CA SER A 559 1.41 20.17 -23.03
C SER A 559 1.22 19.13 -21.91
N SER A 560 1.72 19.41 -20.71
CA SER A 560 1.52 18.64 -19.50
C SER A 560 0.10 18.76 -18.89
N TRP A 561 -0.69 19.73 -19.29
CA TRP A 561 -2.13 19.86 -19.00
C TRP A 561 -2.99 18.76 -19.65
N LYS A 562 -2.37 17.74 -20.14
CA LYS A 562 -3.07 16.59 -20.70
C LYS A 562 -4.07 15.98 -19.74
N CYS A 563 -3.86 16.14 -18.43
CA CYS A 563 -4.82 15.73 -17.43
C CYS A 563 -6.15 16.47 -17.51
N ALA A 564 -6.14 17.75 -17.85
CA ALA A 564 -7.39 18.52 -17.98
C ALA A 564 -8.11 18.29 -19.31
N GLY A 565 -8.23 17.08 -19.77
CA GLY A 565 -9.11 16.91 -20.92
C GLY A 565 -8.89 15.75 -21.87
N VAL A 566 -7.85 14.98 -21.73
CA VAL A 566 -7.62 13.84 -22.61
C VAL A 566 -7.15 12.65 -21.77
N SER A 567 -8.01 11.70 -21.47
CA SER A 567 -7.53 10.41 -21.04
C SER A 567 -7.13 9.62 -22.28
N GLN A 568 -5.83 9.47 -22.48
CA GLN A 568 -5.23 8.61 -23.49
C GLN A 568 -4.79 7.32 -22.80
N GLY A 569 -5.21 6.21 -23.31
CA GLY A 569 -4.75 4.92 -22.84
C GLY A 569 -3.32 4.65 -23.31
N ALA A 570 -3.18 3.74 -24.23
CA ALA A 570 -1.89 3.35 -24.76
C ALA A 570 -1.42 4.25 -25.91
N LEU A 571 -0.13 4.53 -25.93
CA LEU A 571 0.55 5.23 -27.01
C LEU A 571 1.60 4.30 -27.61
N ILE A 572 1.56 4.09 -28.91
CA ILE A 572 2.53 3.26 -29.62
C ILE A 572 3.32 4.12 -30.60
N SER A 573 4.63 3.94 -30.64
CA SER A 573 5.53 4.58 -31.56
C SER A 573 6.72 3.66 -31.93
N TYR A 574 7.42 3.99 -33.00
CA TYR A 574 8.64 3.32 -33.45
C TYR A 574 8.48 1.80 -33.68
N GLY A 575 7.32 1.35 -34.14
CA GLY A 575 7.07 -0.07 -34.40
C GLY A 575 6.86 -0.92 -33.15
N GLY A 576 6.50 -0.30 -32.03
CA GLY A 576 6.24 -1.01 -30.77
C GLY A 576 5.04 -1.96 -30.87
N TYR A 577 5.05 -2.99 -30.03
CA TYR A 577 3.97 -3.94 -29.87
C TYR A 577 3.28 -3.74 -28.53
N LEU A 578 1.94 -3.78 -28.55
CA LEU A 578 1.13 -3.69 -27.36
C LEU A 578 0.00 -4.71 -27.40
N HIS A 579 -0.09 -5.49 -26.36
CA HIS A 579 -1.10 -6.50 -26.22
C HIS A 579 -1.84 -6.36 -24.89
N PHE A 580 -3.17 -6.33 -24.94
CA PHE A 580 -4.05 -6.43 -23.78
C PHE A 580 -4.82 -7.73 -23.86
N GLU A 581 -4.79 -8.49 -22.79
CA GLU A 581 -5.51 -9.73 -22.66
C GLU A 581 -6.24 -9.77 -21.33
N ASN A 582 -7.52 -10.19 -21.36
CA ASN A 582 -8.35 -10.29 -20.17
C ASN A 582 -8.28 -9.02 -19.27
N THR A 583 -8.47 -7.85 -19.87
CA THR A 583 -8.29 -6.56 -19.19
C THR A 583 -9.57 -5.75 -19.22
N ILE A 584 -9.93 -5.16 -18.07
CA ILE A 584 -11.07 -4.24 -17.93
C ILE A 584 -10.56 -2.81 -18.10
N ILE A 585 -11.21 -2.04 -18.99
CA ILE A 585 -10.83 -0.65 -19.26
C ILE A 585 -12.05 0.26 -19.11
N LYS A 586 -11.98 1.17 -18.14
CA LYS A 586 -13.05 2.14 -17.83
C LYS A 586 -12.52 3.57 -17.90
N GLY A 587 -13.33 4.52 -18.39
CA GLY A 587 -13.04 5.96 -18.32
C GLY A 587 -11.94 6.46 -19.25
N VAL A 588 -11.46 5.66 -20.18
CA VAL A 588 -10.38 6.02 -21.11
C VAL A 588 -10.98 6.39 -22.48
N LYS A 589 -10.82 7.65 -22.89
CA LYS A 589 -11.44 8.14 -24.13
C LYS A 589 -10.80 7.61 -25.42
N GLU A 590 -9.48 7.53 -25.44
CA GLU A 590 -8.69 7.02 -26.56
C GLU A 590 -7.90 5.81 -26.09
N LEU A 591 -8.41 4.61 -26.35
CA LEU A 591 -7.77 3.36 -25.88
C LEU A 591 -6.36 3.21 -26.42
N ILE A 592 -6.16 3.52 -27.71
CA ILE A 592 -4.90 3.35 -28.37
C ILE A 592 -4.66 4.47 -29.37
N LYS A 593 -3.44 4.94 -29.48
CA LYS A 593 -3.05 6.02 -30.37
C LYS A 593 -1.66 5.82 -30.94
N ASN A 594 -1.51 6.07 -32.24
CA ASN A 594 -0.20 6.26 -32.83
C ASN A 594 0.42 7.59 -32.36
N ASN A 595 1.63 7.53 -31.80
CA ASN A 595 2.36 8.70 -31.32
C ASN A 595 3.64 8.95 -32.14
N ASP A 596 3.69 8.48 -33.38
CA ASP A 596 4.83 8.74 -34.26
C ASP A 596 4.86 10.19 -34.74
N SER A 597 6.04 10.78 -34.72
CA SER A 597 6.30 12.06 -35.32
C SER A 597 6.52 11.86 -36.83
N LYS A 598 5.76 12.55 -37.67
CA LYS A 598 5.84 12.45 -39.13
C LYS A 598 7.21 12.81 -39.73
N SER A 599 8.11 13.39 -38.91
CA SER A 599 9.42 13.89 -39.33
C SER A 599 10.59 12.92 -39.12
N ASN A 600 10.38 11.79 -38.46
CA ASN A 600 11.45 10.85 -38.20
C ASN A 600 11.58 9.80 -39.33
N PRO A 601 12.75 9.73 -40.01
CA PRO A 601 12.95 8.84 -41.16
C PRO A 601 12.98 7.34 -40.77
N PHE A 602 13.16 7.02 -39.48
CA PHE A 602 13.19 5.65 -38.98
C PHE A 602 11.81 5.10 -38.64
N ILE A 603 10.75 5.93 -38.64
CA ILE A 603 9.39 5.63 -38.22
C ILE A 603 8.54 4.96 -39.30
N LYS A 604 9.11 4.45 -40.35
CA LYS A 604 8.35 3.69 -41.34
C LYS A 604 7.78 2.36 -40.79
N ASN A 605 8.15 2.01 -39.56
CA ASN A 605 7.69 0.79 -38.93
C ASN A 605 6.39 1.06 -38.20
N GLN A 606 5.35 0.46 -38.73
CA GLN A 606 4.01 0.49 -38.22
C GLN A 606 3.96 -0.25 -36.87
N GLY A 607 3.46 0.41 -35.83
CA GLY A 607 3.22 -0.24 -34.53
C GLY A 607 2.08 -1.26 -34.60
N PHE A 608 2.05 -2.18 -33.67
CA PHE A 608 1.08 -3.27 -33.60
C PHE A 608 0.36 -3.26 -32.27
N PHE A 609 -0.90 -3.67 -32.28
CA PHE A 609 -1.70 -3.81 -31.06
C PHE A 609 -2.67 -4.98 -31.20
N SER A 610 -3.05 -5.54 -30.05
CA SER A 610 -4.19 -6.46 -29.97
C SER A 610 -4.90 -6.33 -28.63
N PHE A 611 -6.21 -6.60 -28.66
CA PHE A 611 -7.05 -6.78 -27.47
C PHE A 611 -7.67 -8.17 -27.58
N ILE A 612 -7.53 -8.98 -26.54
CA ILE A 612 -8.14 -10.33 -26.48
C ILE A 612 -8.92 -10.43 -25.20
N ASN A 613 -10.19 -10.84 -25.30
CA ASN A 613 -11.09 -10.99 -24.17
C ASN A 613 -11.07 -9.77 -23.22
N CYS A 614 -11.17 -8.56 -23.78
CA CYS A 614 -11.15 -7.32 -23.02
C CYS A 614 -12.53 -6.70 -22.89
N SER A 615 -12.78 -5.95 -21.83
CA SER A 615 -13.99 -5.14 -21.70
C SER A 615 -13.67 -3.64 -21.70
N TYR A 616 -14.61 -2.86 -22.21
CA TYR A 616 -14.48 -1.41 -22.27
C TYR A 616 -15.80 -0.71 -21.96
N GLN A 617 -15.73 0.30 -21.11
CA GLN A 617 -16.81 1.23 -20.86
C GLN A 617 -16.25 2.64 -20.62
N LEU A 618 -16.73 3.63 -21.35
CA LEU A 618 -16.22 5.01 -21.24
C LEU A 618 -16.67 5.69 -19.94
N ASP A 619 -17.93 5.54 -19.58
CA ASP A 619 -18.56 6.03 -18.37
C ASP A 619 -19.76 5.11 -18.01
N PRO A 620 -20.33 5.20 -16.80
CA PRO A 620 -21.40 4.31 -16.36
C PRO A 620 -22.66 4.33 -17.23
N THR A 621 -22.86 5.38 -18.05
CA THR A 621 -24.02 5.54 -18.93
C THR A 621 -23.73 5.14 -20.37
N SER A 622 -22.46 4.92 -20.72
CA SER A 622 -22.06 4.56 -22.07
C SER A 622 -22.20 3.05 -22.33
N THR A 623 -22.20 2.69 -23.61
CA THR A 623 -22.28 1.29 -24.04
C THR A 623 -21.09 0.50 -23.47
N TYR A 624 -21.38 -0.64 -22.87
CA TYR A 624 -20.40 -1.65 -22.50
C TYR A 624 -20.04 -2.51 -23.70
N TYR A 625 -18.76 -2.76 -23.89
CA TYR A 625 -18.21 -3.61 -24.94
C TYR A 625 -17.36 -4.71 -24.31
N GLU A 626 -17.46 -5.90 -24.87
CA GLU A 626 -16.60 -7.04 -24.54
C GLU A 626 -16.24 -7.77 -25.84
N GLY A 627 -14.97 -8.18 -25.97
CA GLY A 627 -14.53 -8.91 -27.17
C GLY A 627 -13.03 -8.77 -27.44
N SER A 628 -12.68 -9.17 -28.64
CA SER A 628 -11.30 -9.27 -29.13
C SER A 628 -11.11 -8.58 -30.47
N THR A 629 -9.90 -8.14 -30.79
CA THR A 629 -9.55 -7.62 -32.10
C THR A 629 -9.49 -8.69 -33.18
N THR A 630 -9.59 -9.96 -32.80
CA THR A 630 -9.68 -11.13 -33.70
C THR A 630 -11.12 -11.53 -34.03
N ASP A 631 -12.12 -10.89 -33.42
CA ASP A 631 -13.53 -11.21 -33.66
C ASP A 631 -13.97 -10.71 -35.04
N GLU A 632 -14.90 -11.40 -35.67
CA GLU A 632 -15.46 -11.02 -36.97
C GLU A 632 -16.11 -9.62 -36.95
N ASN A 633 -16.68 -9.23 -35.78
CA ASN A 633 -17.26 -7.93 -35.53
C ASN A 633 -16.49 -7.21 -34.41
N ILE A 634 -15.29 -6.76 -34.73
CA ILE A 634 -14.43 -6.07 -33.75
C ILE A 634 -15.18 -4.88 -33.15
N PRO A 635 -15.30 -4.79 -31.82
CA PRO A 635 -15.91 -3.63 -31.16
C PRO A 635 -15.19 -2.33 -31.53
N THR A 636 -15.97 -1.36 -32.04
CA THR A 636 -15.43 -0.06 -32.51
C THR A 636 -14.45 0.62 -31.53
N PRO A 637 -14.64 0.59 -30.20
CA PRO A 637 -13.69 1.22 -29.26
C PRO A 637 -12.28 0.65 -29.32
N PHE A 638 -12.11 -0.63 -29.59
CA PHE A 638 -10.80 -1.28 -29.63
C PHE A 638 -9.96 -0.88 -30.87
N VAL A 639 -10.59 -0.38 -31.93
CA VAL A 639 -9.91 0.04 -33.17
C VAL A 639 -10.00 1.54 -33.44
N LYS A 640 -10.83 2.26 -32.69
CA LYS A 640 -10.97 3.70 -32.84
C LYS A 640 -9.66 4.41 -32.52
N ASN A 641 -9.27 5.39 -33.36
CA ASN A 641 -8.04 6.14 -33.23
C ASN A 641 -6.74 5.33 -33.40
N ALA A 642 -6.84 4.10 -33.91
CA ALA A 642 -5.69 3.25 -34.24
C ALA A 642 -5.11 3.55 -35.63
N SER A 643 -5.28 4.76 -36.15
CA SER A 643 -4.77 5.15 -37.46
C SER A 643 -3.26 4.96 -37.56
N ASN A 644 -2.81 4.31 -38.64
CA ASN A 644 -1.42 3.91 -38.87
C ASN A 644 -0.88 2.83 -37.92
N LEU A 645 -1.72 2.15 -37.16
CA LEU A 645 -1.38 0.97 -36.38
C LEU A 645 -1.98 -0.27 -37.07
N LYS A 646 -1.33 -1.40 -36.94
CA LYS A 646 -1.85 -2.70 -37.40
C LYS A 646 -2.36 -3.51 -36.22
N THR A 647 -3.49 -4.17 -36.44
CA THR A 647 -3.88 -5.28 -35.55
C THR A 647 -2.85 -6.38 -35.69
N ALA A 648 -2.32 -6.86 -34.58
CA ALA A 648 -1.39 -7.97 -34.59
C ALA A 648 -2.14 -9.26 -34.96
N GLU A 649 -1.66 -9.91 -36.02
CA GLU A 649 -2.16 -11.24 -36.42
C GLU A 649 -1.62 -12.34 -35.52
N THR A 650 -0.45 -12.10 -34.92
CA THR A 650 0.19 -12.96 -33.96
C THR A 650 0.37 -12.22 -32.66
N ILE A 651 -0.04 -12.84 -31.59
CA ILE A 651 0.17 -12.37 -30.25
C ILE A 651 1.66 -12.54 -29.94
N TRP A 652 2.33 -11.47 -29.58
CA TRP A 652 3.69 -11.54 -29.06
C TRP A 652 4.71 -12.25 -29.99
N PRO A 653 5.40 -11.54 -30.87
CA PRO A 653 6.28 -12.15 -31.88
C PRO A 653 7.38 -13.05 -31.32
N ASN A 654 7.80 -12.84 -30.07
CA ASN A 654 8.87 -13.60 -29.44
C ASN A 654 8.40 -14.76 -28.58
N THR A 655 7.08 -14.97 -28.40
CA THR A 655 6.52 -16.04 -27.56
C THR A 655 6.03 -17.24 -28.34
N ASN A 656 6.36 -17.38 -29.62
CA ASN A 656 5.76 -18.37 -30.52
C ASN A 656 4.22 -18.29 -30.63
N GLY A 657 3.65 -17.17 -30.23
CA GLY A 657 2.23 -16.86 -30.45
C GLY A 657 1.21 -17.67 -29.64
N VAL A 658 1.63 -18.20 -28.48
CA VAL A 658 0.70 -18.93 -27.61
C VAL A 658 0.03 -17.96 -26.64
N PRO A 659 -1.29 -17.67 -26.79
CA PRO A 659 -2.03 -16.90 -25.79
C PRO A 659 -2.10 -17.68 -24.48
N LEU A 660 -2.32 -16.96 -23.36
CA LEU A 660 -2.75 -17.59 -22.11
C LEU A 660 -3.98 -18.46 -22.41
N ALA A 661 -3.96 -19.71 -21.97
CA ALA A 661 -5.12 -20.56 -22.12
C ALA A 661 -6.31 -19.91 -21.40
N VAL A 662 -7.45 -19.80 -22.09
CA VAL A 662 -8.67 -19.12 -21.60
C VAL A 662 -9.11 -19.67 -20.24
N GLU A 663 -8.92 -20.96 -19.99
CA GLU A 663 -9.20 -21.62 -18.71
C GLU A 663 -8.32 -21.16 -17.56
N LYS A 664 -7.24 -20.43 -17.84
CA LYS A 664 -6.29 -19.89 -16.87
C LYS A 664 -6.51 -18.40 -16.61
N MET A 665 -7.44 -17.78 -17.32
CA MET A 665 -7.80 -16.38 -17.14
C MET A 665 -8.85 -16.21 -16.07
N ILE A 666 -8.69 -15.18 -15.24
CA ILE A 666 -9.72 -14.75 -14.30
C ILE A 666 -10.94 -14.29 -15.12
N PRO A 667 -12.15 -14.85 -14.96
CA PRO A 667 -13.30 -14.34 -15.69
C PRO A 667 -13.43 -12.82 -15.50
N LEU A 668 -13.67 -12.07 -16.58
CA LEU A 668 -13.75 -10.59 -16.49
C LEU A 668 -14.74 -10.12 -15.42
N LYS A 669 -15.86 -10.81 -15.23
CA LYS A 669 -16.87 -10.52 -14.20
C LYS A 669 -16.33 -10.63 -12.77
N ASP A 670 -15.31 -11.44 -12.55
CA ASP A 670 -14.72 -11.73 -11.23
C ASP A 670 -13.40 -10.99 -11.01
N LEU A 671 -12.81 -10.43 -12.08
CA LEU A 671 -11.50 -9.81 -12.07
C LEU A 671 -11.40 -8.63 -11.09
N GLU A 672 -12.41 -7.78 -11.04
CA GLU A 672 -12.41 -6.62 -10.13
C GLU A 672 -12.44 -7.05 -8.65
N ASN A 673 -13.27 -8.04 -8.33
CA ASN A 673 -13.35 -8.61 -6.98
C ASN A 673 -12.03 -9.29 -6.60
N HIS A 674 -11.45 -10.04 -7.54
CA HIS A 674 -10.16 -10.68 -7.32
C HIS A 674 -9.06 -9.67 -7.01
N LEU A 675 -8.90 -8.64 -7.85
CA LEU A 675 -7.84 -7.65 -7.65
C LEU A 675 -8.07 -6.75 -6.41
N ASN A 676 -9.29 -6.65 -5.94
CA ASN A 676 -9.62 -5.93 -4.71
C ASN A 676 -9.47 -6.76 -3.44
N HIS A 677 -9.24 -8.07 -3.56
CA HIS A 677 -9.18 -8.95 -2.39
C HIS A 677 -7.96 -8.62 -1.52
N LYS A 678 -8.17 -8.57 -0.20
CA LYS A 678 -7.14 -8.12 0.74
C LYS A 678 -5.93 -9.06 0.82
N GLU A 679 -6.14 -10.35 0.67
CA GLU A 679 -5.09 -11.35 0.86
C GLU A 679 -4.34 -11.69 -0.42
N TYR A 680 -5.03 -11.85 -1.55
CA TYR A 680 -4.43 -12.30 -2.81
C TYR A 680 -4.57 -11.32 -3.98
N GLY A 681 -5.30 -10.23 -3.82
CA GLY A 681 -5.45 -9.21 -4.85
C GLY A 681 -4.22 -8.32 -5.03
N ALA A 682 -4.36 -7.27 -5.82
CA ALA A 682 -3.27 -6.32 -6.05
C ALA A 682 -2.91 -5.51 -4.80
N GLY A 683 -1.66 -5.05 -4.73
CA GLY A 683 -1.13 -4.20 -3.67
C GLY A 683 -0.48 -4.95 -2.50
N THR A 684 0.01 -4.20 -1.54
CA THR A 684 0.77 -4.73 -0.38
C THR A 684 -0.10 -5.58 0.54
N LYS A 685 0.55 -6.53 1.19
CA LYS A 685 -0.05 -7.50 2.12
C LYS A 685 0.61 -7.44 3.49
N GLN A 686 -0.07 -7.99 4.50
CA GLN A 686 0.45 -8.14 5.85
C GLN A 686 0.96 -9.58 6.04
N ASP A 687 1.99 -9.73 6.85
CA ASP A 687 2.58 -11.03 7.25
C ASP A 687 2.91 -11.98 6.08
N VAL A 688 3.68 -11.49 5.12
CA VAL A 688 4.11 -12.28 3.96
C VAL A 688 5.47 -12.96 4.19
N SER A 689 5.70 -13.54 5.35
CA SER A 689 6.96 -14.22 5.68
C SER A 689 7.29 -15.38 4.74
N SER A 690 6.29 -16.02 4.14
CA SER A 690 6.44 -17.06 3.13
C SER A 690 6.89 -16.56 1.76
N TRP A 691 6.84 -15.25 1.49
CA TRP A 691 7.14 -14.67 0.17
C TRP A 691 8.62 -14.45 -0.10
N LEU A 692 9.49 -14.95 0.77
CA LEU A 692 10.92 -15.09 0.46
C LEU A 692 11.18 -16.11 -0.65
N VAL A 693 10.25 -17.05 -0.83
CA VAL A 693 10.24 -17.97 -1.95
C VAL A 693 9.67 -17.22 -3.16
N CYS A 694 10.55 -16.64 -3.93
CA CYS A 694 10.26 -16.27 -5.30
C CYS A 694 10.29 -17.54 -6.16
N ASN A 695 9.63 -18.61 -5.70
CA ASN A 695 9.53 -19.83 -6.49
C ASN A 695 8.60 -19.56 -7.65
N LEU A 696 9.23 -19.29 -8.74
CA LEU A 696 8.71 -19.52 -10.07
C LEU A 696 9.01 -20.99 -10.48
N ASP A 697 9.11 -21.97 -9.58
CA ASP A 697 9.27 -23.40 -9.89
C ASP A 697 7.94 -24.09 -10.08
#